data_ec9270b85d1cd4286104ae68b1ea0175
#
_entry.id   ec9270b85d1cd4286104ae68b1ea0175
#
_cell.length_a   1.000
_cell.length_b   1.000
_cell.length_c   1.000
_cell.angle_alpha   90.00
_cell.angle_beta   90.00
_cell.angle_gamma   90.00
#
_symmetry.space_group_name_H-M   'P 1'
#
loop_
_entity.id
_entity.type
_entity.pdbx_description
1 polymer ?
#
loop_
_entity_poly.entity_id
_entity_poly.type
_entity_poly.pdbx_seq_one_letter_code
_entity_poly.pdbx_strand_id
1 'polypeptide(L)'
;MSKTENNKINRMKELIGILNEASYAYYAKDTEIMSNYEYDALYDELVALEEETGMVLSNSPTVNVGYEAVDELPKERHEKPMLSLAKTKSREELRDWLNGKEALLSWKLDGLTIVLTYQDGELLKAVTRGNGEIGEVITNNARVFKNIPHRIAFKGRLILRGEAVITYSDFEKMNAEISDEEAKYKNPRNLCSGSVRQLNNEITAKRNVRLFAFNLVEAIESDGTPVDFANDRENQFLFLKKQGFDVVEYFRVNPDNIMERIEYFAQTISGYDVPSDGLVLTLCDLAYSASLGRTAKFPRDSIAFKWADETAETTLLEIEWSPSRTGLINPVAIFEPVELEGTTVSRASVHNLSIMEELQLGIGDHIKVYKANMIIPQIAENLTKSGKMIIPQKCPVCGMPTEVRKEIDTKTLVCPNPDCEAKKIKSFTLLVSRDALNIDGLSEATLEKFIAKGFIHSFADIFRLNRFEDEITQMEGFGEKSFQNLMDALEQAKNTTLPRYLYAIGITGIGVANAKVLCKAFDNDFEKIKSATREEFADVDGIGEVLADGIVSYFSDEKKAQNAQELYEQLHIEKPEQNDNEQIFAGMTFVITGNVYHYANRNEVKEVIEQRGGKVAGSVSSKTNYLINNDVASTSGKNKKAKELGIPIISEDDFIAMLS
;
A
#
# COMPACT_ATOMS: atom_id res chain seq x y z
N MET A 1 0.03 33.49 -8.20
CA MET A 1 1.26 33.58 -9.00
C MET A 1 1.31 34.93 -9.70
N SER A 2 2.46 35.61 -9.69
CA SER A 2 2.62 36.87 -10.41
C SER A 2 2.65 36.62 -11.93
N LYS A 3 2.34 37.66 -12.74
CA LYS A 3 2.39 37.57 -14.21
C LYS A 3 3.81 37.19 -14.70
N THR A 4 4.82 37.50 -13.90
CA THR A 4 6.24 37.19 -14.16
C THR A 4 6.55 35.70 -13.90
N GLU A 5 5.98 35.10 -12.86
CA GLU A 5 6.15 33.67 -12.55
C GLU A 5 5.46 32.78 -13.61
N ASN A 6 4.26 33.18 -14.08
CA ASN A 6 3.59 32.47 -15.17
C ASN A 6 4.39 32.49 -16.47
N ASN A 7 5.10 33.59 -16.77
CA ASN A 7 5.95 33.66 -17.96
C ASN A 7 7.15 32.70 -17.86
N LYS A 8 7.77 32.60 -16.68
CA LYS A 8 8.89 31.66 -16.45
C LYS A 8 8.45 30.21 -16.59
N ILE A 9 7.31 29.84 -16.01
CA ILE A 9 6.75 28.49 -16.14
C ILE A 9 6.42 28.14 -17.58
N ASN A 10 5.86 29.08 -18.35
CA ASN A 10 5.59 28.86 -19.77
C ASN A 10 6.90 28.67 -20.56
N ARG A 11 7.96 29.42 -20.22
CA ARG A 11 9.26 29.24 -20.84
C ARG A 11 9.89 27.90 -20.49
N MET A 12 9.77 27.43 -19.23
CA MET A 12 10.21 26.08 -18.83
C MET A 12 9.50 24.99 -19.64
N LYS A 13 8.18 25.10 -19.84
CA LYS A 13 7.42 24.13 -20.66
C LYS A 13 7.88 24.10 -22.12
N GLU A 14 8.15 25.26 -22.69
CA GLU A 14 8.68 25.36 -24.04
C GLU A 14 10.05 24.69 -24.15
N LEU A 15 10.97 25.00 -23.22
CA LEU A 15 12.30 24.41 -23.17
C LEU A 15 12.25 22.89 -23.03
N ILE A 16 11.42 22.38 -22.12
CA ILE A 16 11.22 20.95 -21.92
C ILE A 16 10.72 20.27 -23.19
N GLY A 17 9.78 20.87 -23.90
CA GLY A 17 9.29 20.34 -25.17
C GLY A 17 10.40 20.22 -26.21
N ILE A 18 11.18 21.31 -26.41
CA ILE A 18 12.29 21.36 -27.36
C ILE A 18 13.37 20.34 -27.01
N LEU A 19 13.79 20.28 -25.76
CA LEU A 19 14.87 19.38 -25.31
C LEU A 19 14.46 17.91 -25.37
N ASN A 20 13.22 17.57 -25.02
CA ASN A 20 12.72 16.20 -25.13
C ASN A 20 12.55 15.78 -26.59
N GLU A 21 12.11 16.66 -27.49
CA GLU A 21 12.05 16.39 -28.92
C GLU A 21 13.43 16.16 -29.53
N ALA A 22 14.41 16.95 -29.13
CA ALA A 22 15.81 16.80 -29.57
C ALA A 22 16.41 15.48 -29.07
N SER A 23 16.19 15.14 -27.79
CA SER A 23 16.62 13.86 -27.21
C SER A 23 15.96 12.67 -27.93
N TYR A 24 14.68 12.76 -28.24
CA TYR A 24 13.97 11.72 -28.99
C TYR A 24 14.52 11.55 -30.40
N ALA A 25 14.76 12.66 -31.12
CA ALA A 25 15.30 12.61 -32.46
C ALA A 25 16.70 11.96 -32.46
N TYR A 26 17.53 12.32 -31.47
CA TYR A 26 18.89 11.80 -31.33
C TYR A 26 18.91 10.30 -30.96
N TYR A 27 18.21 9.92 -29.86
CA TYR A 27 18.31 8.54 -29.33
C TYR A 27 17.39 7.52 -30.01
N ALA A 28 16.19 7.94 -30.49
CA ALA A 28 15.22 7.02 -31.07
C ALA A 28 15.21 7.02 -32.59
N LYS A 29 15.65 8.12 -33.25
CA LYS A 29 15.64 8.25 -34.71
C LYS A 29 17.02 8.39 -35.34
N ASP A 30 18.07 8.39 -34.52
CA ASP A 30 19.47 8.61 -34.96
C ASP A 30 19.61 9.87 -35.86
N THR A 31 18.89 10.95 -35.48
CA THR A 31 18.80 12.19 -36.25
C THR A 31 19.10 13.37 -35.35
N GLU A 32 20.11 14.17 -35.70
CA GLU A 32 20.43 15.41 -35.01
C GLU A 32 19.54 16.56 -35.53
N ILE A 33 18.61 17.09 -34.68
CA ILE A 33 17.75 18.24 -35.03
C ILE A 33 18.26 19.57 -34.47
N MET A 34 19.24 19.53 -33.54
CA MET A 34 19.95 20.68 -33.02
C MET A 34 21.38 20.26 -32.64
N SER A 35 22.30 21.21 -32.61
CA SER A 35 23.67 20.93 -32.19
C SER A 35 23.79 20.68 -30.69
N ASN A 36 24.77 19.91 -30.24
CA ASN A 36 25.03 19.68 -28.81
C ASN A 36 25.24 21.01 -28.06
N TYR A 37 25.86 22.01 -28.67
CA TYR A 37 26.07 23.34 -28.08
C TYR A 37 24.75 24.07 -27.85
N GLU A 38 23.80 24.00 -28.78
CA GLU A 38 22.45 24.57 -28.64
C GLU A 38 21.64 23.82 -27.58
N TYR A 39 21.74 22.48 -27.57
CA TYR A 39 21.11 21.67 -26.56
C TYR A 39 21.57 22.03 -25.14
N ASP A 40 22.89 22.11 -24.94
CA ASP A 40 23.49 22.46 -23.64
C ASP A 40 23.08 23.87 -23.18
N ALA A 41 23.03 24.84 -24.09
CA ALA A 41 22.61 26.21 -23.76
C ALA A 41 21.13 26.28 -23.32
N LEU A 42 20.25 25.56 -23.99
CA LEU A 42 18.81 25.47 -23.62
C LEU A 42 18.60 24.68 -22.34
N TYR A 43 19.43 23.66 -22.12
CA TYR A 43 19.41 22.85 -20.90
C TYR A 43 19.84 23.70 -19.69
N ASP A 44 20.91 24.48 -19.81
CA ASP A 44 21.38 25.39 -18.76
C ASP A 44 20.34 26.49 -18.46
N GLU A 45 19.65 27.04 -19.50
CA GLU A 45 18.54 27.98 -19.31
C GLU A 45 17.40 27.34 -18.51
N LEU A 46 17.06 26.08 -18.80
CA LEU A 46 16.03 25.33 -18.07
C LEU A 46 16.42 25.13 -16.60
N VAL A 47 17.66 24.68 -16.33
CA VAL A 47 18.19 24.52 -14.97
C VAL A 47 18.11 25.81 -14.18
N ALA A 48 18.54 26.94 -14.78
CA ALA A 48 18.47 28.26 -14.13
C ALA A 48 17.03 28.68 -13.79
N LEU A 49 16.06 28.43 -14.69
CA LEU A 49 14.64 28.72 -14.44
C LEU A 49 14.05 27.79 -13.36
N GLU A 50 14.43 26.53 -13.32
CA GLU A 50 14.02 25.58 -12.28
C GLU A 50 14.56 25.99 -10.91
N GLU A 51 15.82 26.41 -10.82
CA GLU A 51 16.42 26.97 -9.58
C GLU A 51 15.70 28.25 -9.14
N GLU A 52 15.43 29.17 -10.07
CA GLU A 52 14.84 30.47 -9.77
C GLU A 52 13.37 30.35 -9.33
N THR A 53 12.62 29.42 -9.92
CA THR A 53 11.21 29.19 -9.59
C THR A 53 11.02 28.20 -8.46
N GLY A 54 12.05 27.40 -8.15
CA GLY A 54 11.96 26.26 -7.22
C GLY A 54 11.04 25.13 -7.73
N MET A 55 10.69 25.13 -9.01
CA MET A 55 9.80 24.13 -9.63
C MET A 55 10.55 23.33 -10.68
N VAL A 56 10.43 22.01 -10.62
CA VAL A 56 10.90 21.09 -11.65
C VAL A 56 9.69 20.28 -12.13
N LEU A 57 9.41 20.36 -13.43
CA LEU A 57 8.30 19.61 -14.02
C LEU A 57 8.68 18.14 -14.18
N SER A 58 7.71 17.23 -14.00
CA SER A 58 7.95 15.78 -14.02
C SER A 58 8.54 15.25 -15.34
N ASN A 59 8.29 15.95 -16.45
CA ASN A 59 8.83 15.63 -17.78
C ASN A 59 10.08 16.43 -18.13
N SER A 60 10.70 17.12 -17.15
CA SER A 60 11.95 17.85 -17.39
C SER A 60 13.11 16.91 -17.67
N PRO A 61 13.94 17.18 -18.70
CA PRO A 61 15.14 16.40 -18.97
C PRO A 61 16.23 16.59 -17.90
N THR A 62 16.08 17.54 -16.98
CA THR A 62 17.01 17.73 -15.86
C THR A 62 16.89 16.65 -14.78
N VAL A 63 15.76 15.92 -14.75
CA VAL A 63 15.47 14.86 -13.78
C VAL A 63 15.19 13.51 -14.42
N ASN A 64 14.87 13.49 -15.71
CA ASN A 64 14.64 12.27 -16.48
C ASN A 64 15.81 12.09 -17.45
N VAL A 65 16.60 11.05 -17.24
CA VAL A 65 17.63 10.63 -18.19
C VAL A 65 16.96 9.64 -19.15
N GLY A 66 16.50 10.14 -20.30
CA GLY A 66 15.87 9.33 -21.33
C GLY A 66 14.48 9.84 -21.74
N TYR A 67 14.06 9.42 -22.89
CA TYR A 67 12.94 9.91 -23.68
C TYR A 67 11.56 9.33 -23.29
N GLU A 68 11.47 8.36 -22.39
CA GLU A 68 10.20 7.74 -22.01
C GLU A 68 9.34 8.71 -21.18
N ALA A 69 8.12 8.97 -21.66
CA ALA A 69 7.09 9.61 -20.86
C ALA A 69 6.85 8.75 -19.61
N VAL A 70 6.99 9.34 -18.42
CA VAL A 70 6.76 8.65 -17.16
C VAL A 70 5.25 8.45 -17.00
N ASP A 71 4.77 7.26 -17.33
CA ASP A 71 3.37 6.88 -17.12
C ASP A 71 3.10 6.50 -15.65
N GLU A 72 4.16 6.13 -14.89
CA GLU A 72 4.09 5.79 -13.47
C GLU A 72 5.27 6.42 -12.69
N LEU A 73 5.02 6.72 -11.40
CA LEU A 73 6.08 7.17 -10.49
C LEU A 73 7.05 6.00 -10.20
N PRO A 74 8.38 6.23 -10.29
CA PRO A 74 9.36 5.20 -9.94
C PRO A 74 9.15 4.72 -8.51
N LYS A 75 9.46 3.45 -8.25
CA LYS A 75 9.36 2.83 -6.92
C LYS A 75 10.75 2.62 -6.34
N GLU A 76 10.89 2.90 -5.04
CA GLU A 76 12.14 2.70 -4.32
C GLU A 76 11.91 2.03 -2.96
N ARG A 77 12.86 1.20 -2.53
CA ARG A 77 12.83 0.52 -1.23
C ARG A 77 13.38 1.44 -0.15
N HIS A 78 12.70 1.46 1.01
CA HIS A 78 13.15 2.21 2.18
C HIS A 78 14.33 1.53 2.87
N GLU A 79 15.34 2.28 3.26
CA GLU A 79 16.48 1.77 4.02
C GLU A 79 16.05 1.23 5.40
N LYS A 80 15.09 1.89 6.04
CA LYS A 80 14.47 1.44 7.28
C LYS A 80 12.96 1.34 7.09
N PRO A 81 12.35 0.16 7.30
CA PRO A 81 10.92 -0.04 7.08
C PRO A 81 10.07 0.89 7.94
N MET A 82 8.92 1.31 7.41
CA MET A 82 7.95 2.15 8.09
C MET A 82 6.82 1.31 8.66
N LEU A 83 6.84 1.12 9.97
CA LEU A 83 5.85 0.34 10.68
C LEU A 83 4.61 1.17 11.01
N SER A 84 3.49 0.50 11.23
CA SER A 84 2.33 1.09 11.88
C SER A 84 2.57 1.25 13.38
N LEU A 85 1.74 2.02 14.08
CA LEU A 85 1.80 2.15 15.54
C LEU A 85 0.75 1.25 16.21
N ALA A 86 1.10 0.71 17.38
CA ALA A 86 0.10 0.19 18.31
C ALA A 86 -0.86 1.32 18.70
N LYS A 87 -2.12 1.01 19.02
CA LYS A 87 -3.17 2.00 19.23
C LYS A 87 -3.88 1.76 20.54
N THR A 88 -4.20 2.84 21.25
CA THR A 88 -5.14 2.84 22.38
C THR A 88 -6.14 3.99 22.27
N LYS A 89 -7.31 3.85 22.92
CA LYS A 89 -8.31 4.91 23.12
C LYS A 89 -8.41 5.30 24.61
N SER A 90 -7.69 4.60 25.50
CA SER A 90 -7.65 4.89 26.93
C SER A 90 -6.51 5.85 27.25
N ARG A 91 -6.86 6.96 27.92
CA ARG A 91 -5.88 7.93 28.41
C ARG A 91 -5.02 7.34 29.54
N GLU A 92 -5.64 6.48 30.37
CA GLU A 92 -4.98 5.77 31.47
C GLU A 92 -3.94 4.78 30.94
N GLU A 93 -4.31 3.98 29.92
CA GLU A 93 -3.39 3.05 29.27
C GLU A 93 -2.21 3.80 28.65
N LEU A 94 -2.44 4.96 28.03
CA LEU A 94 -1.37 5.79 27.48
C LEU A 94 -0.41 6.29 28.55
N ARG A 95 -0.93 6.71 29.72
CA ARG A 95 -0.11 7.11 30.88
C ARG A 95 0.69 5.92 31.44
N ASP A 96 0.04 4.78 31.60
CA ASP A 96 0.65 3.58 32.18
C ASP A 96 1.74 3.00 31.25
N TRP A 97 1.58 3.17 29.93
CA TRP A 97 2.58 2.78 28.93
C TRP A 97 3.92 3.51 29.13
N LEU A 98 3.94 4.73 29.65
CA LEU A 98 5.17 5.46 29.95
C LEU A 98 6.06 4.72 30.96
N ASN A 99 5.49 3.94 31.87
CA ASN A 99 6.22 3.16 32.87
C ASN A 99 7.34 3.97 33.57
N GLY A 100 7.01 5.19 34.00
CA GLY A 100 7.93 6.11 34.68
C GLY A 100 8.94 6.82 33.76
N LYS A 101 8.86 6.65 32.46
CA LYS A 101 9.74 7.28 31.47
C LYS A 101 9.19 8.60 30.96
N GLU A 102 10.07 9.39 30.36
CA GLU A 102 9.69 10.59 29.61
C GLU A 102 9.49 10.29 28.12
N ALA A 103 8.54 10.98 27.51
CA ALA A 103 8.21 10.86 26.10
C ALA A 103 7.85 12.21 25.48
N LEU A 104 7.84 12.28 24.14
CA LEU A 104 7.22 13.36 23.40
C LEU A 104 5.79 12.95 23.04
N LEU A 105 4.82 13.75 23.44
CA LEU A 105 3.42 13.65 23.03
C LEU A 105 3.16 14.68 21.94
N SER A 106 2.79 14.23 20.75
CA SER A 106 2.61 15.07 19.58
C SER A 106 1.28 14.78 18.86
N TRP A 107 0.82 15.70 18.00
CA TRP A 107 -0.27 15.41 17.09
C TRP A 107 0.02 14.18 16.24
N LYS A 108 -0.96 13.35 16.05
CA LYS A 108 -0.99 12.31 15.02
C LYS A 108 -1.63 12.90 13.76
N LEU A 109 -0.81 13.49 12.91
CA LEU A 109 -1.29 14.11 11.68
C LEU A 109 -1.89 13.07 10.73
N ASP A 110 -2.89 13.47 9.98
CA ASP A 110 -3.63 12.63 9.04
C ASP A 110 -3.44 13.11 7.60
N GLY A 111 -2.41 12.58 6.95
CA GLY A 111 -2.01 12.92 5.59
C GLY A 111 -1.37 11.76 4.86
N LEU A 112 -0.20 12.00 4.29
CA LEU A 112 0.63 10.98 3.64
C LEU A 112 2.06 11.05 4.18
N THR A 113 2.53 9.96 4.76
CA THR A 113 3.92 9.88 5.26
C THR A 113 4.93 9.88 4.12
N ILE A 114 5.95 10.75 4.24
CA ILE A 114 7.04 10.90 3.27
C ILE A 114 8.37 10.79 4.01
N VAL A 115 9.32 10.13 3.35
CA VAL A 115 10.74 10.10 3.74
C VAL A 115 11.49 11.11 2.88
N LEU A 116 12.19 12.05 3.50
CA LEU A 116 13.09 12.98 2.84
C LEU A 116 14.53 12.58 3.12
N THR A 117 15.36 12.55 2.08
CA THR A 117 16.80 12.35 2.18
C THR A 117 17.51 13.58 1.64
N TYR A 118 18.36 14.17 2.46
CA TYR A 118 19.27 15.24 2.10
C TYR A 118 20.69 14.72 2.08
N GLN A 119 21.46 15.19 1.12
CA GLN A 119 22.88 14.93 1.00
C GLN A 119 23.60 16.26 0.70
N ASP A 120 24.68 16.54 1.41
CA ASP A 120 25.50 17.76 1.24
C ASP A 120 24.69 19.07 1.35
N GLY A 121 23.58 19.01 2.08
CA GLY A 121 22.68 20.13 2.31
C GLY A 121 21.61 20.32 1.23
N GLU A 122 21.47 19.43 0.27
CA GLU A 122 20.48 19.50 -0.81
C GLU A 122 19.47 18.34 -0.72
N LEU A 123 18.22 18.58 -1.11
CA LEU A 123 17.19 17.53 -1.17
C LEU A 123 17.56 16.55 -2.30
N LEU A 124 18.06 15.38 -1.92
CA LEU A 124 18.42 14.30 -2.85
C LEU A 124 17.17 13.57 -3.35
N LYS A 125 16.31 13.12 -2.42
CA LYS A 125 15.10 12.36 -2.77
C LYS A 125 13.98 12.50 -1.73
N ALA A 126 12.74 12.28 -2.21
CA ALA A 126 11.55 12.16 -1.41
C ALA A 126 10.77 10.91 -1.86
N VAL A 127 10.36 10.06 -0.91
CA VAL A 127 9.69 8.78 -1.18
C VAL A 127 8.47 8.63 -0.30
N THR A 128 7.31 8.24 -0.86
CA THR A 128 6.10 7.97 -0.09
C THR A 128 6.26 6.72 0.77
N ARG A 129 5.47 6.58 1.83
CA ARG A 129 5.47 5.37 2.67
C ARG A 129 5.24 4.10 1.86
N GLY A 130 4.34 4.12 0.87
CA GLY A 130 3.92 2.92 0.15
C GLY A 130 3.37 1.84 1.10
N ASN A 131 3.84 0.60 0.93
CA ASN A 131 3.50 -0.53 1.82
C ASN A 131 4.35 -0.60 3.10
N GLY A 132 5.23 0.38 3.32
CA GLY A 132 6.17 0.44 4.44
C GLY A 132 7.57 -0.09 4.12
N GLU A 133 7.74 -0.83 3.03
CA GLU A 133 9.03 -1.31 2.51
C GLU A 133 9.40 -0.63 1.20
N ILE A 134 8.42 -0.45 0.30
CA ILE A 134 8.59 0.15 -1.01
C ILE A 134 7.61 1.31 -1.15
N GLY A 135 8.09 2.48 -1.53
CA GLY A 135 7.32 3.69 -1.80
C GLY A 135 7.57 4.24 -3.19
N GLU A 136 6.76 5.21 -3.59
CA GLU A 136 6.87 5.93 -4.87
C GLU A 136 7.81 7.13 -4.70
N VAL A 137 8.72 7.33 -5.63
CA VAL A 137 9.63 8.47 -5.66
C VAL A 137 8.86 9.71 -6.12
N ILE A 138 8.78 10.72 -5.25
CA ILE A 138 8.00 11.94 -5.47
C ILE A 138 8.85 13.21 -5.31
N THR A 139 10.16 13.11 -5.56
CA THR A 139 11.11 14.20 -5.32
C THR A 139 10.69 15.49 -6.01
N ASN A 140 10.23 15.41 -7.27
CA ASN A 140 9.76 16.58 -8.02
C ASN A 140 8.53 17.23 -7.37
N ASN A 141 7.62 16.44 -6.83
CA ASN A 141 6.45 16.97 -6.13
C ASN A 141 6.84 17.55 -4.77
N ALA A 142 7.77 16.92 -4.05
CA ALA A 142 8.25 17.42 -2.76
C ALA A 142 8.91 18.80 -2.89
N ARG A 143 9.62 19.07 -3.97
CA ARG A 143 10.26 20.38 -4.22
C ARG A 143 9.29 21.56 -4.29
N VAL A 144 8.02 21.32 -4.58
CA VAL A 144 6.98 22.37 -4.64
C VAL A 144 6.10 22.42 -3.40
N PHE A 145 6.42 21.67 -2.34
CA PHE A 145 5.74 21.80 -1.06
C PHE A 145 6.07 23.16 -0.43
N LYS A 146 5.09 23.74 0.25
CA LYS A 146 5.18 25.12 0.77
C LYS A 146 6.31 25.36 1.76
N ASN A 147 6.74 24.33 2.52
CA ASN A 147 7.59 24.47 3.69
C ASN A 147 8.75 23.46 3.75
N ILE A 148 9.06 22.78 2.66
CA ILE A 148 10.27 21.96 2.58
C ILE A 148 11.45 22.84 2.18
N PRO A 149 12.53 22.93 2.98
CA PRO A 149 13.73 23.65 2.57
C PRO A 149 14.46 22.90 1.45
N HIS A 150 14.70 23.56 0.31
CA HIS A 150 15.46 22.95 -0.80
C HIS A 150 16.92 22.75 -0.43
N ARG A 151 17.46 23.66 0.42
CA ARG A 151 18.82 23.59 0.96
C ARG A 151 18.80 23.77 2.46
N ILE A 152 19.61 22.98 3.15
CA ILE A 152 19.80 23.04 4.59
C ILE A 152 21.24 23.35 4.96
N ALA A 153 21.48 23.81 6.18
CA ALA A 153 22.82 24.16 6.64
C ALA A 153 23.70 22.92 6.88
N PHE A 154 23.10 21.81 7.28
CA PHE A 154 23.78 20.54 7.54
C PHE A 154 24.34 19.94 6.23
N LYS A 155 25.65 19.65 6.18
CA LYS A 155 26.36 19.18 4.99
C LYS A 155 26.61 17.66 4.96
N GLY A 156 26.11 16.95 5.94
CA GLY A 156 26.16 15.50 5.97
C GLY A 156 24.93 14.88 5.28
N ARG A 157 24.71 13.62 5.61
CA ARG A 157 23.51 12.87 5.20
C ARG A 157 22.42 12.97 6.25
N LEU A 158 21.24 13.43 5.86
CA LEU A 158 20.08 13.56 6.74
C LEU A 158 18.90 12.81 6.15
N ILE A 159 18.30 11.89 6.93
CA ILE A 159 17.05 11.20 6.59
C ILE A 159 16.03 11.50 7.67
N LEU A 160 14.87 12.00 7.26
CA LEU A 160 13.77 12.29 8.15
C LEU A 160 12.43 11.78 7.60
N ARG A 161 11.45 11.61 8.50
CA ARG A 161 10.07 11.32 8.14
C ARG A 161 9.19 12.48 8.53
N GLY A 162 8.27 12.82 7.66
CA GLY A 162 7.24 13.82 7.90
C GLY A 162 5.90 13.38 7.35
N GLU A 163 4.84 14.03 7.82
CA GLU A 163 3.52 13.86 7.28
C GLU A 163 3.20 15.02 6.35
N ALA A 164 2.95 14.71 5.07
CA ALA A 164 2.44 15.67 4.11
C ALA A 164 0.95 15.85 4.30
N VAL A 165 0.50 17.09 4.40
CA VAL A 165 -0.89 17.45 4.67
C VAL A 165 -1.33 18.63 3.81
N ILE A 166 -2.65 18.75 3.61
CA ILE A 166 -3.33 19.97 3.16
C ILE A 166 -4.18 20.43 4.35
N THR A 167 -4.07 21.71 4.73
CA THR A 167 -4.83 22.26 5.86
C THR A 167 -6.31 22.33 5.53
N TYR A 168 -7.19 22.33 6.55
CA TYR A 168 -8.62 22.49 6.34
C TYR A 168 -8.93 23.79 5.62
N SER A 169 -8.27 24.89 5.96
CA SER A 169 -8.46 26.20 5.33
C SER A 169 -8.08 26.21 3.84
N ASP A 170 -6.99 25.51 3.45
CA ASP A 170 -6.60 25.38 2.04
C ASP A 170 -7.55 24.41 1.29
N PHE A 171 -8.00 23.35 1.93
CA PHE A 171 -8.97 22.39 1.39
C PHE A 171 -10.33 23.07 1.09
N GLU A 172 -10.84 23.85 2.01
CA GLU A 172 -12.10 24.60 1.83
C GLU A 172 -12.00 25.62 0.70
N LYS A 173 -10.89 26.36 0.59
CA LYS A 173 -10.65 27.30 -0.51
C LYS A 173 -10.66 26.59 -1.86
N MET A 174 -9.99 25.45 -1.99
CA MET A 174 -9.98 24.68 -3.23
C MET A 174 -11.36 24.16 -3.60
N ASN A 175 -12.13 23.67 -2.63
CA ASN A 175 -13.49 23.21 -2.87
C ASN A 175 -14.44 24.35 -3.25
N ALA A 176 -14.23 25.56 -2.71
CA ALA A 176 -15.04 26.73 -3.07
C ALA A 176 -14.85 27.16 -4.54
N GLU A 177 -13.72 26.85 -5.16
CA GLU A 177 -13.45 27.14 -6.58
C GLU A 177 -14.09 26.11 -7.52
N ILE A 178 -14.57 24.97 -7.01
CA ILE A 178 -15.22 23.91 -7.80
C ILE A 178 -16.73 24.15 -7.81
N SER A 179 -17.28 24.47 -8.98
CA SER A 179 -18.72 24.75 -9.16
C SER A 179 -19.59 23.49 -9.18
N ASP A 180 -19.04 22.34 -9.53
CA ASP A 180 -19.74 21.06 -9.56
C ASP A 180 -19.62 20.36 -8.19
N GLU A 181 -20.75 20.20 -7.51
CA GLU A 181 -20.79 19.56 -6.18
C GLU A 181 -20.27 18.11 -6.17
N GLU A 182 -20.49 17.36 -7.24
CA GLU A 182 -20.01 15.98 -7.36
C GLU A 182 -18.50 15.89 -7.59
N ALA A 183 -17.90 16.94 -8.14
CA ALA A 183 -16.46 17.05 -8.39
C ALA A 183 -15.66 17.55 -7.16
N LYS A 184 -16.32 18.01 -6.09
CA LYS A 184 -15.66 18.47 -4.87
C LYS A 184 -14.90 17.37 -4.17
N TYR A 185 -13.75 17.74 -3.64
CA TYR A 185 -12.95 16.84 -2.81
C TYR A 185 -13.67 16.58 -1.47
N LYS A 186 -13.69 15.33 -1.02
CA LYS A 186 -14.43 14.93 0.17
C LYS A 186 -13.59 14.88 1.45
N ASN A 187 -12.26 14.80 1.32
CA ASN A 187 -11.38 14.61 2.45
C ASN A 187 -9.99 15.21 2.16
N PRO A 188 -9.43 16.05 3.07
CA PRO A 188 -8.11 16.68 2.87
C PRO A 188 -6.97 15.66 2.78
N ARG A 189 -7.04 14.53 3.50
CA ARG A 189 -6.06 13.44 3.41
C ARG A 189 -6.03 12.81 2.01
N ASN A 190 -7.20 12.50 1.44
CA ASN A 190 -7.29 11.92 0.11
C ASN A 190 -6.82 12.90 -0.96
N LEU A 191 -7.18 14.18 -0.81
CA LEU A 191 -6.69 15.25 -1.68
C LEU A 191 -5.16 15.37 -1.59
N CYS A 192 -4.59 15.35 -0.38
CA CYS A 192 -3.15 15.39 -0.17
C CYS A 192 -2.45 14.20 -0.84
N SER A 193 -2.94 12.98 -0.59
CA SER A 193 -2.39 11.76 -1.19
C SER A 193 -2.41 11.77 -2.71
N GLY A 194 -3.52 12.23 -3.33
CA GLY A 194 -3.62 12.41 -4.76
C GLY A 194 -2.75 13.55 -5.30
N SER A 195 -2.53 14.61 -4.51
CA SER A 195 -1.69 15.75 -4.88
C SER A 195 -0.22 15.40 -4.91
N VAL A 196 0.25 14.64 -3.92
CA VAL A 196 1.64 14.22 -3.79
C VAL A 196 2.07 13.26 -4.91
N ARG A 197 1.12 12.52 -5.48
CA ARG A 197 1.36 11.51 -6.52
C ARG A 197 1.08 12.01 -7.94
N GLN A 198 0.94 13.31 -8.15
CA GLN A 198 0.74 13.86 -9.49
C GLN A 198 1.99 13.65 -10.36
N LEU A 199 1.81 13.28 -11.61
CA LEU A 199 2.90 13.23 -12.58
C LEU A 199 3.38 14.64 -12.96
N ASN A 200 2.46 15.62 -12.95
CA ASN A 200 2.77 17.03 -13.13
C ASN A 200 2.77 17.76 -11.77
N ASN A 201 3.94 18.21 -11.33
CA ASN A 201 4.11 18.90 -10.05
C ASN A 201 3.49 20.31 -9.98
N GLU A 202 3.12 20.94 -11.10
CA GLU A 202 2.34 22.18 -11.09
C GLU A 202 0.99 22.02 -10.38
N ILE A 203 0.37 20.85 -10.52
CA ILE A 203 -0.89 20.53 -9.82
C ILE A 203 -0.62 20.49 -8.32
N THR A 204 0.47 19.84 -7.90
CA THR A 204 0.90 19.77 -6.50
C THR A 204 1.20 21.17 -5.93
N ALA A 205 1.89 22.02 -6.70
CA ALA A 205 2.22 23.39 -6.30
C ALA A 205 1.00 24.24 -5.99
N LYS A 206 -0.08 24.08 -6.77
CA LYS A 206 -1.35 24.81 -6.58
C LYS A 206 -2.13 24.35 -5.34
N ARG A 207 -1.87 23.17 -4.84
CA ARG A 207 -2.62 22.53 -3.74
C ARG A 207 -2.06 22.77 -2.36
N ASN A 208 -1.04 23.64 -2.23
CA ASN A 208 -0.50 24.09 -0.94
C ASN A 208 -0.10 22.96 0.02
N VAL A 209 0.43 21.84 -0.49
CA VAL A 209 0.90 20.74 0.34
C VAL A 209 1.99 21.24 1.30
N ARG A 210 1.91 20.86 2.57
CA ARG A 210 2.90 21.14 3.63
C ARG A 210 3.40 19.83 4.23
N LEU A 211 4.60 19.84 4.77
CA LEU A 211 5.17 18.70 5.48
C LEU A 211 5.52 19.08 6.91
N PHE A 212 5.13 18.25 7.86
CA PHE A 212 5.55 18.37 9.25
C PHE A 212 6.40 17.17 9.63
N ALA A 213 7.66 17.42 9.99
CA ALA A 213 8.59 16.38 10.41
C ALA A 213 8.18 15.82 11.78
N PHE A 214 8.20 14.51 11.94
CA PHE A 214 7.86 13.83 13.18
C PHE A 214 8.89 12.78 13.61
N ASN A 215 9.90 12.50 12.77
CA ASN A 215 10.95 11.53 13.12
C ASN A 215 12.24 11.84 12.35
N LEU A 216 13.36 11.87 13.05
CA LEU A 216 14.68 11.84 12.46
C LEU A 216 15.14 10.38 12.41
N VAL A 217 15.40 9.88 11.21
CA VAL A 217 15.80 8.49 10.97
C VAL A 217 17.31 8.33 11.06
N GLU A 218 18.04 9.31 10.47
CA GLU A 218 19.50 9.31 10.40
C GLU A 218 20.06 10.72 10.22
N ALA A 219 21.15 11.02 10.88
CA ALA A 219 21.96 12.19 10.65
C ALA A 219 23.44 11.81 10.78
N ILE A 220 24.20 11.88 9.67
CA ILE A 220 25.60 11.51 9.58
C ILE A 220 26.37 12.71 9.03
N GLU A 221 27.42 13.15 9.74
CA GLU A 221 28.31 14.22 9.30
C GLU A 221 29.04 13.83 8.00
N SER A 222 29.66 14.82 7.35
CA SER A 222 30.40 14.60 6.10
C SER A 222 31.61 13.66 6.25
N ASP A 223 32.09 13.48 7.47
CA ASP A 223 33.20 12.57 7.80
C ASP A 223 32.73 11.14 8.13
N GLY A 224 31.42 10.87 8.05
CA GLY A 224 30.82 9.58 8.33
C GLY A 224 30.45 9.37 9.80
N THR A 225 30.66 10.37 10.69
CA THR A 225 30.30 10.22 12.10
C THR A 225 28.80 10.52 12.35
N PRO A 226 28.07 9.69 13.13
CA PRO A 226 26.71 10.03 13.52
C PRO A 226 26.65 11.29 14.38
N VAL A 227 25.63 12.12 14.13
CA VAL A 227 25.38 13.30 14.98
C VAL A 227 24.95 12.84 16.39
N ASP A 228 25.63 13.37 17.41
CA ASP A 228 25.26 13.09 18.82
C ASP A 228 24.08 13.96 19.26
N PHE A 229 22.99 13.31 19.61
CA PHE A 229 21.79 13.95 20.15
C PHE A 229 21.69 13.83 21.67
N ALA A 230 22.79 13.52 22.37
CA ALA A 230 22.83 13.35 23.82
C ALA A 230 21.77 12.37 24.36
N ASN A 231 21.52 11.30 23.62
CA ASN A 231 20.54 10.26 23.91
C ASN A 231 19.08 10.78 24.08
N ASP A 232 18.75 11.95 23.52
CA ASP A 232 17.45 12.59 23.69
C ASP A 232 16.77 12.88 22.32
N ARG A 233 15.54 12.35 22.16
CA ARG A 233 14.72 12.55 20.95
C ARG A 233 14.33 14.01 20.73
N GLU A 234 14.15 14.78 21.80
CA GLU A 234 13.82 16.20 21.66
C GLU A 234 14.94 16.97 20.97
N ASN A 235 16.21 16.61 21.22
CA ASN A 235 17.35 17.20 20.51
C ASN A 235 17.31 16.91 19.02
N GLN A 236 16.76 15.76 18.59
CA GLN A 236 16.52 15.48 17.16
C GLN A 236 15.51 16.45 16.56
N PHE A 237 14.40 16.73 17.27
CA PHE A 237 13.38 17.68 16.82
C PHE A 237 13.93 19.12 16.78
N LEU A 238 14.69 19.53 17.78
CA LEU A 238 15.36 20.82 17.80
C LEU A 238 16.38 20.96 16.65
N PHE A 239 17.11 19.88 16.34
CA PHE A 239 18.02 19.84 15.19
C PHE A 239 17.27 20.04 13.87
N LEU A 240 16.14 19.34 13.66
CA LEU A 240 15.31 19.50 12.45
C LEU A 240 14.78 20.93 12.33
N LYS A 241 14.28 21.55 13.43
CA LYS A 241 13.87 22.97 13.45
C LYS A 241 15.02 23.90 13.07
N LYS A 242 16.24 23.64 13.55
CA LYS A 242 17.44 24.42 13.20
C LYS A 242 17.80 24.29 11.71
N GLN A 243 17.47 23.18 11.06
CA GLN A 243 17.65 23.02 9.61
C GLN A 243 16.52 23.64 8.78
N GLY A 244 15.50 24.26 9.42
CA GLY A 244 14.40 24.94 8.73
C GLY A 244 13.17 24.07 8.46
N PHE A 245 13.07 22.87 9.07
CA PHE A 245 11.88 22.06 8.96
C PHE A 245 10.82 22.47 9.97
N ASP A 246 9.56 22.50 9.54
CA ASP A 246 8.44 22.51 10.44
C ASP A 246 8.33 21.13 11.10
N VAL A 247 8.36 21.10 12.44
CA VAL A 247 8.21 19.88 13.23
C VAL A 247 6.80 19.88 13.82
N VAL A 248 6.18 18.69 13.85
CA VAL A 248 4.87 18.52 14.51
C VAL A 248 4.88 19.12 15.91
N GLU A 249 3.80 19.78 16.30
CA GLU A 249 3.66 20.30 17.67
C GLU A 249 3.70 19.16 18.69
N TYR A 250 4.51 19.33 19.74
CA TYR A 250 4.72 18.33 20.77
C TYR A 250 4.95 18.94 22.15
N PHE A 251 4.71 18.13 23.16
CA PHE A 251 5.08 18.40 24.55
C PHE A 251 5.93 17.25 25.10
N ARG A 252 6.94 17.58 25.90
CA ARG A 252 7.64 16.60 26.73
C ARG A 252 6.74 16.26 27.91
N VAL A 253 6.47 14.98 28.08
CA VAL A 253 5.55 14.46 29.09
C VAL A 253 6.17 13.34 29.90
N ASN A 254 5.63 13.18 31.11
CA ASN A 254 5.89 12.09 32.04
C ASN A 254 4.54 11.63 32.66
N PRO A 255 4.47 10.58 33.49
CA PRO A 255 3.22 10.12 34.08
C PRO A 255 2.43 11.17 34.88
N ASP A 256 3.10 12.22 35.40
CA ASP A 256 2.47 13.23 36.25
C ASP A 256 1.74 14.30 35.42
N ASN A 257 2.26 14.67 34.26
CA ASN A 257 1.74 15.78 33.45
C ASN A 257 1.04 15.36 32.14
N ILE A 258 1.13 14.09 31.72
CA ILE A 258 0.58 13.63 30.43
C ILE A 258 -0.93 13.87 30.32
N MET A 259 -1.68 13.69 31.40
CA MET A 259 -3.14 13.85 31.37
C MET A 259 -3.54 15.31 31.08
N GLU A 260 -2.82 16.29 31.66
CA GLU A 260 -3.00 17.71 31.35
C GLU A 260 -2.72 18.01 29.89
N ARG A 261 -1.67 17.42 29.31
CA ARG A 261 -1.31 17.64 27.92
C ARG A 261 -2.27 16.97 26.94
N ILE A 262 -2.81 15.80 27.26
CA ILE A 262 -3.89 15.18 26.46
C ILE A 262 -5.12 16.09 26.47
N GLU A 263 -5.47 16.67 27.63
CA GLU A 263 -6.62 17.58 27.72
C GLU A 263 -6.40 18.87 26.91
N TYR A 264 -5.18 19.42 26.92
CA TYR A 264 -4.82 20.55 26.04
C TYR A 264 -5.08 20.22 24.56
N PHE A 265 -4.61 19.09 24.08
CA PHE A 265 -4.85 18.66 22.71
C PHE A 265 -6.34 18.42 22.41
N ALA A 266 -7.08 17.83 23.36
CA ALA A 266 -8.52 17.58 23.23
C ALA A 266 -9.34 18.87 23.09
N GLN A 267 -8.93 19.95 23.79
CA GLN A 267 -9.58 21.25 23.68
C GLN A 267 -9.17 22.02 22.41
N THR A 268 -7.99 21.75 21.90
CA THR A 268 -7.41 22.47 20.76
C THR A 268 -7.86 21.90 19.41
N ILE A 269 -8.19 20.60 19.36
CA ILE A 269 -8.44 19.88 18.10
C ILE A 269 -9.54 20.49 17.23
N SER A 270 -10.60 21.04 17.82
CA SER A 270 -11.73 21.65 17.09
C SER A 270 -11.34 22.90 16.31
N GLY A 271 -10.26 23.58 16.71
CA GLY A 271 -9.73 24.76 16.04
C GLY A 271 -8.39 24.53 15.32
N TYR A 272 -7.89 23.30 15.32
CA TYR A 272 -6.62 22.97 14.71
C TYR A 272 -6.74 22.80 13.21
N ASP A 273 -6.09 23.67 12.45
CA ASP A 273 -6.23 23.72 10.97
C ASP A 273 -5.55 22.56 10.23
N VAL A 274 -4.73 21.75 10.91
CA VAL A 274 -4.03 20.61 10.31
C VAL A 274 -4.77 19.31 10.64
N PRO A 275 -5.14 18.48 9.65
CA PRO A 275 -5.81 17.21 9.87
C PRO A 275 -5.06 16.30 10.85
N SER A 276 -5.75 15.83 11.89
CA SER A 276 -5.19 14.95 12.92
C SER A 276 -6.24 13.96 13.42
N ASP A 277 -5.86 12.68 13.56
CA ASP A 277 -6.74 11.59 14.02
C ASP A 277 -6.41 11.11 15.45
N GLY A 278 -5.54 11.83 16.16
CA GLY A 278 -5.13 11.46 17.51
C GLY A 278 -3.82 12.09 17.95
N LEU A 279 -3.12 11.39 18.83
CA LEU A 279 -1.81 11.77 19.33
C LEU A 279 -0.82 10.61 19.16
N VAL A 280 0.48 10.92 19.14
CA VAL A 280 1.56 9.93 19.18
C VAL A 280 2.41 10.22 20.41
N LEU A 281 2.64 9.17 21.20
CA LEU A 281 3.54 9.18 22.34
C LEU A 281 4.80 8.39 21.93
N THR A 282 5.99 9.03 22.02
CA THR A 282 7.26 8.43 21.62
C THR A 282 8.31 8.69 22.70
N LEU A 283 9.00 7.65 23.19
CA LEU A 283 9.98 7.74 24.27
C LEU A 283 11.14 8.69 23.91
N CYS A 284 11.58 9.50 24.88
CA CYS A 284 12.68 10.44 24.72
C CYS A 284 14.05 9.75 24.65
N ASP A 285 14.29 8.74 25.49
CA ASP A 285 15.55 8.00 25.58
C ASP A 285 15.81 7.16 24.32
N LEU A 286 16.76 7.58 23.47
CA LEU A 286 17.06 6.94 22.20
C LEU A 286 17.68 5.56 22.37
N ALA A 287 18.59 5.37 23.33
CA ALA A 287 19.25 4.11 23.57
C ALA A 287 18.26 3.07 24.12
N TYR A 288 17.40 3.49 25.06
CA TYR A 288 16.32 2.63 25.56
C TYR A 288 15.32 2.29 24.45
N SER A 289 14.90 3.27 23.65
CA SER A 289 14.02 3.04 22.47
C SER A 289 14.60 1.98 21.52
N ALA A 290 15.88 2.10 21.20
CA ALA A 290 16.57 1.12 20.34
C ALA A 290 16.60 -0.28 20.98
N SER A 291 16.77 -0.38 22.33
CA SER A 291 16.80 -1.65 23.06
C SER A 291 15.46 -2.40 23.06
N LEU A 292 14.34 -1.67 23.01
CA LEU A 292 13.00 -2.25 22.97
C LEU A 292 12.70 -2.97 21.64
N GLY A 293 13.33 -2.53 20.57
CA GLY A 293 13.12 -3.09 19.24
C GLY A 293 11.69 -2.92 18.72
N ARG A 294 11.24 -3.91 17.94
CA ARG A 294 9.93 -3.88 17.28
C ARG A 294 9.28 -5.27 17.26
N THR A 295 7.97 -5.29 17.09
CA THR A 295 7.23 -6.48 16.65
C THR A 295 7.26 -6.57 15.12
N ALA A 296 6.64 -7.59 14.53
CA ALA A 296 6.47 -7.66 13.07
C ALA A 296 5.69 -6.46 12.50
N LYS A 297 4.83 -5.82 13.31
CA LYS A 297 3.90 -4.76 12.86
C LYS A 297 4.19 -3.38 13.48
N PHE A 298 4.71 -3.32 14.72
CA PHE A 298 4.77 -2.11 15.51
C PHE A 298 6.14 -1.89 16.15
N PRO A 299 6.67 -0.64 16.21
CA PRO A 299 7.76 -0.28 17.10
C PRO A 299 7.29 -0.36 18.55
N ARG A 300 8.20 -0.59 19.50
CA ARG A 300 7.85 -0.66 20.93
C ARG A 300 8.14 0.62 21.70
N ASP A 301 8.79 1.59 21.05
CA ASP A 301 9.14 2.89 21.61
C ASP A 301 8.07 3.96 21.35
N SER A 302 6.99 3.60 20.67
CA SER A 302 5.94 4.54 20.27
C SER A 302 4.56 3.89 20.31
N ILE A 303 3.55 4.65 20.73
CA ILE A 303 2.15 4.26 20.75
C ILE A 303 1.27 5.43 20.27
N ALA A 304 0.22 5.12 19.52
CA ALA A 304 -0.77 6.09 19.10
C ALA A 304 -1.98 6.09 20.04
N PHE A 305 -2.42 7.27 20.45
CA PHE A 305 -3.71 7.49 21.06
C PHE A 305 -4.69 7.98 20.00
N LYS A 306 -5.84 7.35 19.88
CA LYS A 306 -6.92 7.80 18.99
C LYS A 306 -8.07 8.37 19.81
N TRP A 307 -8.62 9.48 19.31
CA TRP A 307 -9.86 10.01 19.86
C TRP A 307 -10.98 8.97 19.75
N ALA A 308 -12.00 9.11 20.57
CA ALA A 308 -13.21 8.29 20.39
C ALA A 308 -13.77 8.53 18.99
N ASP A 309 -14.22 7.45 18.35
CA ASP A 309 -14.84 7.59 17.02
C ASP A 309 -16.09 8.48 17.14
N GLU A 310 -16.28 9.35 16.16
CA GLU A 310 -17.54 10.08 16.02
C GLU A 310 -18.65 9.06 15.76
N THR A 311 -19.74 9.16 16.50
CA THR A 311 -20.91 8.29 16.30
C THR A 311 -22.13 9.13 15.97
N ALA A 312 -22.99 8.65 15.07
CA ALA A 312 -24.28 9.24 14.77
C ALA A 312 -25.39 8.24 15.04
N GLU A 313 -26.53 8.73 15.52
CA GLU A 313 -27.73 7.93 15.72
C GLU A 313 -28.60 7.98 14.46
N THR A 314 -29.13 6.83 14.04
CA THR A 314 -29.95 6.70 12.85
C THR A 314 -30.95 5.55 12.99
N THR A 315 -31.88 5.43 12.03
CA THR A 315 -32.88 4.38 11.98
C THR A 315 -32.50 3.34 10.93
N LEU A 316 -32.48 2.06 11.29
CA LEU A 316 -32.26 0.94 10.37
C LEU A 316 -33.49 0.73 9.48
N LEU A 317 -33.33 0.96 8.17
CA LEU A 317 -34.41 0.87 7.20
C LEU A 317 -34.55 -0.54 6.60
N GLU A 318 -33.41 -1.17 6.26
CA GLU A 318 -33.37 -2.44 5.55
C GLU A 318 -32.05 -3.16 5.81
N ILE A 319 -32.02 -4.49 5.62
CA ILE A 319 -30.78 -5.26 5.42
C ILE A 319 -30.78 -5.77 3.98
N GLU A 320 -29.81 -5.30 3.22
CA GLU A 320 -29.51 -5.81 1.89
C GLU A 320 -28.65 -7.08 1.98
N TRP A 321 -29.03 -8.09 1.23
CA TRP A 321 -28.37 -9.38 1.20
C TRP A 321 -27.74 -9.64 -0.16
N SER A 322 -26.41 -9.70 -0.23
CA SER A 322 -25.69 -9.82 -1.50
C SER A 322 -24.76 -11.03 -1.49
N PRO A 323 -24.92 -11.99 -2.42
CA PRO A 323 -24.02 -13.13 -2.52
C PRO A 323 -22.64 -12.69 -3.04
N SER A 324 -21.60 -13.17 -2.37
CA SER A 324 -20.21 -13.04 -2.81
C SER A 324 -19.84 -14.08 -3.87
N ARG A 325 -18.65 -13.99 -4.41
CA ARG A 325 -18.07 -14.97 -5.34
C ARG A 325 -18.07 -16.41 -4.79
N THR A 326 -17.81 -16.58 -3.49
CA THR A 326 -17.81 -17.91 -2.84
C THR A 326 -19.19 -18.37 -2.42
N GLY A 327 -20.22 -17.53 -2.59
CA GLY A 327 -21.59 -17.81 -2.21
C GLY A 327 -21.96 -17.35 -0.79
N LEU A 328 -21.03 -16.75 -0.02
CA LEU A 328 -21.37 -16.09 1.22
C LEU A 328 -22.34 -14.95 0.94
N ILE A 329 -23.47 -14.93 1.65
CA ILE A 329 -24.47 -13.86 1.56
C ILE A 329 -24.22 -12.91 2.73
N ASN A 330 -23.60 -11.77 2.43
CA ASN A 330 -23.21 -10.80 3.44
C ASN A 330 -24.34 -9.80 3.69
N PRO A 331 -24.74 -9.57 4.95
CA PRO A 331 -25.71 -8.55 5.30
C PRO A 331 -25.07 -7.15 5.27
N VAL A 332 -25.76 -6.19 4.66
CA VAL A 332 -25.42 -4.77 4.65
C VAL A 332 -26.62 -3.99 5.19
N ALA A 333 -26.41 -3.28 6.30
CA ALA A 333 -27.42 -2.41 6.87
C ALA A 333 -27.59 -1.15 6.02
N ILE A 334 -28.84 -0.86 5.65
CA ILE A 334 -29.28 0.39 5.04
C ILE A 334 -30.03 1.18 6.10
N PHE A 335 -29.66 2.43 6.29
CA PHE A 335 -30.24 3.29 7.33
C PHE A 335 -30.46 4.72 6.81
N GLU A 336 -31.24 5.51 7.54
CA GLU A 336 -31.45 6.92 7.21
C GLU A 336 -30.09 7.62 7.11
N PRO A 337 -29.83 8.42 6.04
CA PRO A 337 -28.54 9.07 5.85
C PRO A 337 -28.16 9.94 7.03
N VAL A 338 -26.92 9.83 7.49
CA VAL A 338 -26.35 10.66 8.57
C VAL A 338 -24.98 11.19 8.18
N GLU A 339 -24.65 12.37 8.70
CA GLU A 339 -23.31 12.93 8.56
C GLU A 339 -22.37 12.30 9.59
N LEU A 340 -21.22 11.83 9.10
CA LEU A 340 -20.12 11.28 9.91
C LEU A 340 -18.79 11.72 9.31
N GLU A 341 -17.97 12.39 10.10
CA GLU A 341 -16.63 12.81 9.68
C GLU A 341 -16.63 13.50 8.30
N GLY A 342 -17.57 14.46 8.14
CA GLY A 342 -17.69 15.29 6.93
C GLY A 342 -18.19 14.60 5.68
N THR A 343 -18.78 13.41 5.78
CA THR A 343 -19.45 12.73 4.66
C THR A 343 -20.75 12.08 5.09
N THR A 344 -21.72 12.08 4.18
CA THR A 344 -23.01 11.39 4.37
C THR A 344 -22.83 9.89 4.22
N VAL A 345 -23.28 9.12 5.19
CA VAL A 345 -23.30 7.67 5.17
C VAL A 345 -24.72 7.13 5.35
N SER A 346 -25.07 6.06 4.62
CA SER A 346 -26.38 5.41 4.68
C SER A 346 -26.29 3.89 4.65
N ARG A 347 -25.06 3.33 4.65
CA ARG A 347 -24.82 1.89 4.52
C ARG A 347 -23.68 1.47 5.44
N ALA A 348 -23.82 0.32 6.10
CA ALA A 348 -22.75 -0.28 6.92
C ALA A 348 -22.72 -1.80 6.77
N SER A 349 -21.52 -2.38 6.73
CA SER A 349 -21.38 -3.84 6.76
C SER A 349 -21.79 -4.40 8.13
N VAL A 350 -22.55 -5.49 8.13
CA VAL A 350 -22.87 -6.26 9.34
C VAL A 350 -22.06 -7.56 9.41
N HIS A 351 -21.15 -7.76 8.46
CA HIS A 351 -20.21 -8.87 8.34
C HIS A 351 -20.83 -10.25 8.20
N ASN A 352 -21.62 -10.72 9.19
CA ASN A 352 -22.19 -12.07 9.20
C ASN A 352 -23.42 -12.16 10.14
N LEU A 353 -24.05 -13.35 10.18
CA LEU A 353 -25.22 -13.58 11.03
C LEU A 353 -24.92 -13.51 12.53
N SER A 354 -23.72 -13.90 12.99
CA SER A 354 -23.36 -13.83 14.41
C SER A 354 -23.36 -12.40 14.92
N ILE A 355 -22.77 -11.47 14.17
CA ILE A 355 -22.76 -10.03 14.52
C ILE A 355 -24.20 -9.46 14.49
N MET A 356 -25.02 -9.88 13.53
CA MET A 356 -26.42 -9.44 13.45
C MET A 356 -27.23 -9.92 14.65
N GLU A 357 -27.02 -11.18 15.09
CA GLU A 357 -27.64 -11.75 16.29
C GLU A 357 -27.13 -11.07 17.57
N GLU A 358 -25.84 -10.82 17.68
CA GLU A 358 -25.23 -10.12 18.81
C GLU A 358 -25.79 -8.70 18.97
N LEU A 359 -25.89 -7.97 17.87
CA LEU A 359 -26.49 -6.63 17.84
C LEU A 359 -28.03 -6.66 18.00
N GLN A 360 -28.68 -7.83 17.96
CA GLN A 360 -30.12 -7.99 18.03
C GLN A 360 -30.89 -7.05 17.08
N LEU A 361 -30.41 -6.97 15.82
CA LEU A 361 -30.95 -6.03 14.84
C LEU A 361 -32.39 -6.36 14.45
N GLY A 362 -33.14 -5.31 14.11
CA GLY A 362 -34.49 -5.40 13.52
C GLY A 362 -34.80 -4.14 12.71
N ILE A 363 -35.61 -4.28 11.67
CA ILE A 363 -36.03 -3.13 10.86
C ILE A 363 -36.78 -2.13 11.75
N GLY A 364 -36.42 -0.85 11.64
CA GLY A 364 -36.93 0.26 12.44
C GLY A 364 -36.17 0.47 13.76
N ASP A 365 -35.13 -0.32 14.05
CA ASP A 365 -34.30 -0.10 15.23
C ASP A 365 -33.50 1.20 15.13
N HIS A 366 -33.36 1.90 16.27
CA HIS A 366 -32.42 3.00 16.41
C HIS A 366 -31.03 2.45 16.66
N ILE A 367 -30.08 2.80 15.81
CA ILE A 367 -28.71 2.31 15.83
C ILE A 367 -27.72 3.46 15.91
N LYS A 368 -26.56 3.23 16.55
CA LYS A 368 -25.40 4.10 16.47
C LYS A 368 -24.45 3.57 15.41
N VAL A 369 -24.01 4.45 14.51
CA VAL A 369 -23.07 4.13 13.46
C VAL A 369 -21.81 4.97 13.60
N TYR A 370 -20.66 4.45 13.14
CA TYR A 370 -19.37 5.11 13.15
C TYR A 370 -18.57 4.69 11.93
N LYS A 371 -17.45 5.36 11.65
CA LYS A 371 -16.52 4.94 10.60
C LYS A 371 -15.30 4.25 11.20
N ALA A 372 -15.17 2.96 11.01
CA ALA A 372 -13.94 2.24 11.34
C ALA A 372 -12.78 2.77 10.48
N ASN A 373 -11.70 3.19 11.14
CA ASN A 373 -10.53 3.82 10.51
C ASN A 373 -10.89 5.05 9.65
N MET A 374 -11.93 5.82 10.04
CA MET A 374 -12.42 7.02 9.35
C MET A 374 -12.90 6.78 7.89
N ILE A 375 -13.09 5.53 7.49
CA ILE A 375 -13.42 5.16 6.10
C ILE A 375 -14.65 4.28 6.04
N ILE A 376 -14.69 3.19 6.79
CA ILE A 376 -15.66 2.11 6.62
C ILE A 376 -16.80 2.25 7.65
N PRO A 377 -18.05 2.56 7.22
CA PRO A 377 -19.17 2.63 8.15
C PRO A 377 -19.48 1.26 8.78
N GLN A 378 -19.71 1.26 10.09
CA GLN A 378 -20.07 0.10 10.90
C GLN A 378 -21.12 0.48 11.93
N ILE A 379 -21.87 -0.50 12.41
CA ILE A 379 -22.80 -0.32 13.55
C ILE A 379 -22.02 -0.49 14.84
N ALA A 380 -21.99 0.56 15.65
CA ALA A 380 -21.36 0.54 16.98
C ALA A 380 -22.25 -0.14 18.01
N GLU A 381 -23.56 0.18 17.99
CA GLU A 381 -24.54 -0.27 18.96
C GLU A 381 -25.94 -0.24 18.35
N ASN A 382 -26.80 -1.19 18.76
CA ASN A 382 -28.24 -1.11 18.54
C ASN A 382 -28.91 -0.67 19.87
N LEU A 383 -29.52 0.49 19.86
CA LEU A 383 -30.17 1.07 21.04
C LEU A 383 -31.54 0.42 21.34
N THR A 384 -32.22 -0.05 20.33
CA THR A 384 -33.58 -0.64 20.45
C THR A 384 -33.53 -2.13 20.75
N LYS A 385 -32.62 -2.89 20.11
CA LYS A 385 -32.42 -4.35 20.29
C LYS A 385 -33.70 -5.15 20.10
N SER A 386 -34.44 -4.88 19.04
CA SER A 386 -35.72 -5.57 18.80
C SER A 386 -35.59 -7.05 18.46
N GLY A 387 -34.46 -7.48 17.89
CA GLY A 387 -34.17 -8.86 17.50
C GLY A 387 -35.11 -9.41 16.41
N LYS A 388 -35.80 -8.55 15.68
CA LYS A 388 -36.84 -8.92 14.69
C LYS A 388 -36.31 -9.00 13.26
N MET A 389 -35.10 -9.49 13.06
CA MET A 389 -34.52 -9.60 11.73
C MET A 389 -34.98 -10.88 11.03
N ILE A 390 -35.34 -10.73 9.75
CA ILE A 390 -35.74 -11.88 8.90
C ILE A 390 -34.52 -12.28 8.08
N ILE A 391 -34.02 -13.50 8.28
CA ILE A 391 -32.96 -14.10 7.50
C ILE A 391 -33.57 -14.71 6.22
N PRO A 392 -33.06 -14.38 5.01
CA PRO A 392 -33.59 -14.92 3.77
C PRO A 392 -33.43 -16.44 3.69
N GLN A 393 -34.52 -17.13 3.47
CA GLN A 393 -34.53 -18.58 3.24
C GLN A 393 -34.19 -18.97 1.80
N LYS A 394 -34.16 -17.99 0.89
CA LYS A 394 -33.80 -18.14 -0.52
C LYS A 394 -32.77 -17.13 -0.90
N CYS A 395 -31.85 -17.53 -1.76
CA CYS A 395 -30.87 -16.61 -2.33
C CYS A 395 -31.59 -15.49 -3.08
N PRO A 396 -31.27 -14.21 -2.81
CA PRO A 396 -31.95 -13.07 -3.43
C PRO A 396 -31.73 -12.96 -4.95
N VAL A 397 -30.69 -13.63 -5.48
CA VAL A 397 -30.36 -13.58 -6.91
C VAL A 397 -30.89 -14.79 -7.66
N CYS A 398 -30.56 -16.02 -7.21
CA CYS A 398 -30.95 -17.23 -7.96
C CYS A 398 -32.18 -17.94 -7.41
N GLY A 399 -32.80 -17.50 -6.29
CA GLY A 399 -34.00 -18.07 -5.70
C GLY A 399 -33.85 -19.46 -5.05
N MET A 400 -32.68 -20.09 -5.13
CA MET A 400 -32.42 -21.39 -4.50
C MET A 400 -32.38 -21.25 -2.96
N PRO A 401 -32.73 -22.31 -2.21
CA PRO A 401 -32.65 -22.29 -0.76
C PRO A 401 -31.26 -21.89 -0.26
N THR A 402 -31.22 -21.08 0.79
CA THR A 402 -30.00 -20.71 1.48
C THR A 402 -29.67 -21.69 2.59
N GLU A 403 -28.39 -21.77 2.96
CA GLU A 403 -27.89 -22.59 4.07
C GLU A 403 -27.22 -21.70 5.11
N VAL A 404 -27.49 -21.98 6.40
CA VAL A 404 -26.69 -21.37 7.49
C VAL A 404 -25.55 -22.32 7.82
N ARG A 405 -24.34 -21.87 7.64
CA ARG A 405 -23.13 -22.60 8.04
C ARG A 405 -22.59 -22.04 9.35
N LYS A 406 -22.17 -22.96 10.22
CA LYS A 406 -21.56 -22.61 11.51
C LYS A 406 -20.11 -23.13 11.51
N GLU A 407 -19.16 -22.21 11.66
CA GLU A 407 -17.75 -22.49 11.82
C GLU A 407 -17.33 -21.98 13.20
N ILE A 408 -16.78 -22.84 14.06
CA ILE A 408 -16.36 -22.55 15.44
C ILE A 408 -17.33 -21.55 16.13
N ASP A 409 -17.13 -20.24 15.95
CA ASP A 409 -17.92 -19.17 16.61
C ASP A 409 -18.69 -18.27 15.62
N THR A 410 -18.64 -18.55 14.33
CA THR A 410 -19.25 -17.68 13.30
C THR A 410 -20.36 -18.40 12.54
N LYS A 411 -21.54 -17.76 12.47
CA LYS A 411 -22.65 -18.18 11.59
C LYS A 411 -22.65 -17.32 10.33
N THR A 412 -22.69 -17.98 9.18
CA THR A 412 -22.75 -17.34 7.87
C THR A 412 -23.93 -17.85 7.08
N LEU A 413 -24.52 -17.00 6.23
CA LEU A 413 -25.54 -17.39 5.26
C LEU A 413 -24.87 -17.67 3.92
N VAL A 414 -25.24 -18.77 3.26
CA VAL A 414 -24.58 -19.20 2.02
C VAL A 414 -25.63 -19.58 0.97
N CYS A 415 -25.38 -19.18 -0.27
CA CYS A 415 -26.02 -19.74 -1.45
C CYS A 415 -25.25 -20.98 -1.91
N PRO A 416 -25.81 -22.21 -1.81
CA PRO A 416 -25.11 -23.43 -2.21
C PRO A 416 -25.01 -23.60 -3.74
N ASN A 417 -25.87 -22.91 -4.51
CA ASN A 417 -25.92 -23.05 -5.97
C ASN A 417 -24.59 -22.68 -6.64
N PRO A 418 -23.87 -23.61 -7.30
CA PRO A 418 -22.62 -23.31 -8.00
C PRO A 418 -22.83 -22.38 -9.20
N ASP A 419 -24.00 -22.47 -9.86
CA ASP A 419 -24.35 -21.71 -11.07
C ASP A 419 -25.11 -20.40 -10.72
N CYS A 420 -25.01 -19.90 -9.49
CA CYS A 420 -25.63 -18.63 -9.12
C CYS A 420 -25.02 -17.47 -9.93
N GLU A 421 -25.88 -16.69 -10.58
CA GLU A 421 -25.46 -15.58 -11.45
C GLU A 421 -24.58 -14.57 -10.71
N ALA A 422 -24.87 -14.26 -9.44
CA ALA A 422 -24.04 -13.39 -8.63
C ALA A 422 -22.61 -13.95 -8.46
N LYS A 423 -22.45 -15.26 -8.26
CA LYS A 423 -21.11 -15.90 -8.18
C LYS A 423 -20.36 -15.76 -9.49
N LYS A 424 -21.06 -15.94 -10.62
CA LYS A 424 -20.50 -15.79 -11.96
C LYS A 424 -20.02 -14.36 -12.17
N ILE A 425 -20.86 -13.36 -11.95
CA ILE A 425 -20.52 -11.93 -12.09
C ILE A 425 -19.30 -11.58 -11.22
N LYS A 426 -19.33 -11.95 -9.94
CA LYS A 426 -18.22 -11.68 -9.00
C LYS A 426 -16.91 -12.40 -9.38
N SER A 427 -16.99 -13.55 -10.04
CA SER A 427 -15.79 -14.24 -10.55
C SER A 427 -15.18 -13.48 -11.72
N PHE A 428 -15.98 -12.93 -12.63
CA PHE A 428 -15.50 -12.05 -13.68
C PHE A 428 -14.96 -10.71 -13.14
N THR A 429 -15.62 -10.14 -12.12
CA THR A 429 -15.12 -8.93 -11.44
C THR A 429 -13.74 -9.16 -10.82
N LEU A 430 -13.49 -10.34 -10.21
CA LEU A 430 -12.17 -10.71 -9.74
C LEU A 430 -11.17 -10.81 -10.89
N LEU A 431 -11.53 -11.51 -11.97
CA LEU A 431 -10.68 -11.74 -13.14
C LEU A 431 -10.15 -10.43 -13.72
N VAL A 432 -11.00 -9.41 -13.86
CA VAL A 432 -10.63 -8.11 -14.45
C VAL A 432 -9.98 -7.16 -13.45
N SER A 433 -9.97 -7.50 -12.16
CA SER A 433 -9.46 -6.61 -11.10
C SER A 433 -7.97 -6.27 -11.28
N ARG A 434 -7.55 -5.14 -10.67
CA ARG A 434 -6.18 -4.63 -10.73
C ARG A 434 -5.11 -5.65 -10.33
N ASP A 435 -5.38 -6.44 -9.28
CA ASP A 435 -4.43 -7.43 -8.76
C ASP A 435 -4.45 -8.76 -9.55
N ALA A 436 -5.48 -8.96 -10.38
CA ALA A 436 -5.61 -10.09 -11.31
C ALA A 436 -5.09 -9.69 -12.69
N LEU A 437 -5.92 -9.68 -13.73
CA LEU A 437 -5.50 -9.36 -15.10
C LEU A 437 -5.46 -7.86 -15.42
N ASN A 438 -5.95 -6.99 -14.50
CA ASN A 438 -5.93 -5.54 -14.62
C ASN A 438 -6.54 -5.03 -15.93
N ILE A 439 -7.79 -5.40 -16.20
CA ILE A 439 -8.50 -5.02 -17.43
C ILE A 439 -9.36 -3.79 -17.12
N ASP A 440 -8.96 -2.64 -17.65
CA ASP A 440 -9.74 -1.41 -17.53
C ASP A 440 -10.96 -1.41 -18.47
N GLY A 441 -12.00 -0.67 -18.10
CA GLY A 441 -13.23 -0.54 -18.91
C GLY A 441 -14.29 -1.61 -18.67
N LEU A 442 -14.02 -2.64 -17.86
CA LEU A 442 -14.97 -3.69 -17.47
C LEU A 442 -15.41 -3.55 -16.00
N SER A 443 -16.30 -2.61 -15.73
CA SER A 443 -16.97 -2.51 -14.42
C SER A 443 -17.89 -3.71 -14.18
N GLU A 444 -18.28 -3.95 -12.91
CA GLU A 444 -19.26 -4.99 -12.56
C GLU A 444 -20.57 -4.83 -13.35
N ALA A 445 -21.09 -3.61 -13.45
CA ALA A 445 -22.29 -3.32 -14.23
C ALA A 445 -22.10 -3.59 -15.74
N THR A 446 -20.91 -3.36 -16.28
CA THR A 446 -20.59 -3.71 -17.66
C THR A 446 -20.55 -5.22 -17.87
N LEU A 447 -19.93 -5.94 -16.95
CA LEU A 447 -19.88 -7.42 -16.97
C LEU A 447 -21.27 -8.04 -16.88
N GLU A 448 -22.14 -7.51 -16.03
CA GLU A 448 -23.55 -7.92 -15.93
C GLU A 448 -24.26 -7.76 -17.29
N LYS A 449 -24.12 -6.60 -17.95
CA LYS A 449 -24.70 -6.36 -19.26
C LYS A 449 -24.17 -7.34 -20.33
N PHE A 450 -22.87 -7.63 -20.31
CA PHE A 450 -22.23 -8.53 -21.28
C PHE A 450 -22.63 -9.98 -21.06
N ILE A 451 -22.76 -10.42 -19.80
CA ILE A 451 -23.28 -11.76 -19.45
C ILE A 451 -24.74 -11.90 -19.88
N ALA A 452 -25.57 -10.90 -19.56
CA ALA A 452 -27.00 -10.91 -19.91
C ALA A 452 -27.25 -10.93 -21.42
N LYS A 453 -26.39 -10.28 -22.21
CA LYS A 453 -26.44 -10.29 -23.68
C LYS A 453 -25.79 -11.54 -24.31
N GLY A 454 -25.15 -12.41 -23.51
CA GLY A 454 -24.50 -13.61 -23.99
C GLY A 454 -23.17 -13.37 -24.70
N PHE A 455 -22.52 -12.22 -24.50
CA PHE A 455 -21.20 -11.93 -25.07
C PHE A 455 -20.09 -12.72 -24.38
N ILE A 456 -20.26 -12.99 -23.06
CA ILE A 456 -19.29 -13.72 -22.25
C ILE A 456 -19.97 -14.84 -21.46
N HIS A 457 -19.46 -16.06 -21.63
CA HIS A 457 -19.90 -17.27 -20.92
C HIS A 457 -18.76 -17.88 -20.10
N SER A 458 -17.54 -17.85 -20.62
CA SER A 458 -16.30 -18.33 -20.02
C SER A 458 -15.30 -17.19 -19.84
N PHE A 459 -14.24 -17.39 -19.04
CA PHE A 459 -13.21 -16.38 -18.83
C PHE A 459 -12.49 -16.00 -20.14
N ALA A 460 -12.27 -16.97 -21.01
CA ALA A 460 -11.63 -16.75 -22.30
C ALA A 460 -12.44 -15.85 -23.24
N ASP A 461 -13.76 -15.77 -23.08
CA ASP A 461 -14.62 -14.98 -23.97
C ASP A 461 -14.37 -13.48 -23.83
N ILE A 462 -13.84 -13.02 -22.68
CA ILE A 462 -13.45 -11.62 -22.49
C ILE A 462 -12.44 -11.19 -23.57
N PHE A 463 -11.49 -12.07 -23.94
CA PHE A 463 -10.49 -11.80 -24.98
C PHE A 463 -11.02 -11.95 -26.41
N ARG A 464 -12.32 -12.26 -26.56
CA ARG A 464 -13.00 -12.45 -27.84
C ARG A 464 -14.11 -11.44 -28.10
N LEU A 465 -14.18 -10.37 -27.28
CA LEU A 465 -15.22 -9.32 -27.36
C LEU A 465 -15.21 -8.53 -28.66
N ASN A 466 -14.09 -8.56 -29.40
CA ASN A 466 -14.01 -7.98 -30.76
C ASN A 466 -15.04 -8.53 -31.72
N ARG A 467 -15.63 -9.71 -31.46
CA ARG A 467 -16.69 -10.31 -32.26
C ARG A 467 -18.04 -9.60 -32.15
N PHE A 468 -18.20 -8.76 -31.14
CA PHE A 468 -19.43 -8.05 -30.81
C PHE A 468 -19.26 -6.53 -30.87
N GLU A 469 -18.34 -6.05 -31.72
CA GLU A 469 -18.02 -4.62 -31.87
C GLU A 469 -19.26 -3.78 -32.17
N ASP A 470 -20.05 -4.20 -33.18
CA ASP A 470 -21.26 -3.46 -33.60
C ASP A 470 -22.29 -3.39 -32.47
N GLU A 471 -22.48 -4.45 -31.71
CA GLU A 471 -23.45 -4.52 -30.63
C GLU A 471 -22.97 -3.73 -29.40
N ILE A 472 -21.68 -3.81 -29.06
CA ILE A 472 -21.12 -3.14 -27.90
C ILE A 472 -21.07 -1.63 -28.11
N THR A 473 -20.65 -1.16 -29.28
CA THR A 473 -20.57 0.27 -29.61
C THR A 473 -21.91 0.98 -29.60
N GLN A 474 -23.02 0.24 -29.82
CA GLN A 474 -24.39 0.74 -29.75
C GLN A 474 -25.01 0.70 -28.34
N MET A 475 -24.30 0.13 -27.35
CA MET A 475 -24.80 0.09 -25.98
C MET A 475 -24.68 1.47 -25.32
N GLU A 476 -25.66 1.79 -24.45
CA GLU A 476 -25.61 3.00 -23.62
C GLU A 476 -24.34 2.99 -22.74
N GLY A 477 -23.56 4.07 -22.83
CA GLY A 477 -22.28 4.23 -22.14
C GLY A 477 -21.07 3.69 -22.91
N PHE A 478 -21.28 3.10 -24.10
CA PHE A 478 -20.22 2.68 -25.01
C PHE A 478 -20.31 3.44 -26.33
N GLY A 479 -19.15 3.74 -26.89
CA GLY A 479 -18.97 4.28 -28.23
C GLY A 479 -17.67 3.73 -28.83
N GLU A 480 -17.35 4.06 -30.06
CA GLU A 480 -16.15 3.58 -30.75
C GLU A 480 -14.86 3.78 -29.93
N LYS A 481 -14.69 4.97 -29.31
CA LYS A 481 -13.50 5.26 -28.50
C LYS A 481 -13.40 4.39 -27.24
N SER A 482 -14.51 4.18 -26.52
CA SER A 482 -14.52 3.35 -25.31
C SER A 482 -14.33 1.87 -25.63
N PHE A 483 -14.85 1.42 -26.78
CA PHE A 483 -14.61 0.08 -27.29
C PHE A 483 -13.13 -0.11 -27.65
N GLN A 484 -12.52 0.83 -28.37
CA GLN A 484 -11.10 0.75 -28.70
C GLN A 484 -10.23 0.71 -27.44
N ASN A 485 -10.49 1.58 -26.46
CA ASN A 485 -9.77 1.56 -25.18
C ASN A 485 -9.90 0.20 -24.46
N LEU A 486 -11.08 -0.43 -24.52
CA LEU A 486 -11.28 -1.77 -23.97
C LEU A 486 -10.46 -2.81 -24.72
N MET A 487 -10.41 -2.75 -26.06
CA MET A 487 -9.59 -3.68 -26.87
C MET A 487 -8.10 -3.53 -26.55
N ASP A 488 -7.62 -2.29 -26.40
CA ASP A 488 -6.23 -2.01 -26.03
C ASP A 488 -5.91 -2.54 -24.62
N ALA A 489 -6.82 -2.38 -23.65
CA ALA A 489 -6.68 -2.92 -22.31
C ALA A 489 -6.66 -4.46 -22.29
N LEU A 490 -7.48 -5.11 -23.13
CA LEU A 490 -7.50 -6.56 -23.29
C LEU A 490 -6.18 -7.08 -23.89
N GLU A 491 -5.63 -6.38 -24.88
CA GLU A 491 -4.36 -6.78 -25.48
C GLU A 491 -3.20 -6.66 -24.50
N GLN A 492 -3.16 -5.58 -23.71
CA GLN A 492 -2.18 -5.42 -22.63
C GLN A 492 -2.32 -6.51 -21.55
N ALA A 493 -3.55 -6.85 -21.16
CA ALA A 493 -3.83 -7.85 -20.14
C ALA A 493 -3.42 -9.28 -20.52
N LYS A 494 -3.20 -9.57 -21.82
CA LYS A 494 -2.65 -10.86 -22.25
C LYS A 494 -1.25 -11.10 -21.70
N ASN A 495 -0.44 -10.05 -21.51
CA ASN A 495 0.88 -10.16 -20.92
C ASN A 495 0.76 -10.12 -19.39
N THR A 496 0.94 -11.25 -18.74
CA THR A 496 0.75 -11.37 -17.29
C THR A 496 1.69 -12.40 -16.68
N THR A 497 1.70 -12.50 -15.35
CA THR A 497 2.51 -13.48 -14.62
C THR A 497 1.65 -14.63 -14.10
N LEU A 498 2.25 -15.81 -13.90
CA LEU A 498 1.53 -16.98 -13.38
C LEU A 498 0.85 -16.72 -12.01
N PRO A 499 1.46 -16.00 -11.03
CA PRO A 499 0.77 -15.65 -9.80
C PRO A 499 -0.50 -14.82 -10.00
N ARG A 500 -0.49 -13.86 -10.91
CA ARG A 500 -1.67 -13.03 -11.24
C ARG A 500 -2.76 -13.85 -11.89
N TYR A 501 -2.39 -14.74 -12.81
CA TYR A 501 -3.32 -15.69 -13.43
C TYR A 501 -3.95 -16.63 -12.39
N LEU A 502 -3.17 -17.26 -11.50
CA LEU A 502 -3.71 -18.12 -10.43
C LEU A 502 -4.67 -17.39 -9.51
N TYR A 503 -4.39 -16.13 -9.20
CA TYR A 503 -5.31 -15.29 -8.44
C TYR A 503 -6.58 -14.97 -9.25
N ALA A 504 -6.44 -14.67 -10.54
CA ALA A 504 -7.53 -14.31 -11.44
C ALA A 504 -8.58 -15.41 -11.61
N ILE A 505 -8.17 -16.68 -11.70
CA ILE A 505 -9.10 -17.82 -11.82
C ILE A 505 -9.89 -18.09 -10.52
N GLY A 506 -9.51 -17.45 -9.42
CA GLY A 506 -10.32 -17.36 -8.20
C GLY A 506 -10.43 -18.63 -7.39
N ILE A 507 -9.35 -19.41 -7.26
CA ILE A 507 -9.28 -20.56 -6.34
C ILE A 507 -9.55 -20.09 -4.92
N THR A 508 -10.45 -20.78 -4.21
CA THR A 508 -10.84 -20.38 -2.84
C THR A 508 -9.63 -20.40 -1.90
N GLY A 509 -9.43 -19.31 -1.15
CA GLY A 509 -8.33 -19.16 -0.22
C GLY A 509 -6.98 -18.78 -0.85
N ILE A 510 -6.87 -18.79 -2.18
CA ILE A 510 -5.65 -18.39 -2.88
C ILE A 510 -5.72 -16.91 -3.26
N GLY A 511 -5.08 -16.08 -2.42
CA GLY A 511 -4.82 -14.67 -2.71
C GLY A 511 -3.49 -14.50 -3.47
N VAL A 512 -3.13 -13.27 -3.84
CA VAL A 512 -1.89 -12.96 -4.57
C VAL A 512 -0.64 -13.50 -3.86
N ALA A 513 -0.59 -13.40 -2.52
CA ALA A 513 0.54 -13.91 -1.73
C ALA A 513 0.69 -15.43 -1.84
N ASN A 514 -0.40 -16.18 -1.64
CA ASN A 514 -0.40 -17.65 -1.75
C ASN A 514 -0.13 -18.10 -3.19
N ALA A 515 -0.63 -17.38 -4.19
CA ALA A 515 -0.33 -17.66 -5.60
C ALA A 515 1.17 -17.54 -5.89
N LYS A 516 1.86 -16.52 -5.35
CA LYS A 516 3.33 -16.38 -5.47
C LYS A 516 4.07 -17.53 -4.82
N VAL A 517 3.63 -17.97 -3.64
CA VAL A 517 4.23 -19.11 -2.92
C VAL A 517 4.09 -20.39 -3.74
N LEU A 518 2.89 -20.67 -4.26
CA LEU A 518 2.63 -21.83 -5.12
C LEU A 518 3.49 -21.80 -6.39
N CYS A 519 3.52 -20.67 -7.10
CA CYS A 519 4.32 -20.55 -8.32
C CYS A 519 5.80 -20.82 -8.06
N LYS A 520 6.34 -20.30 -6.95
CA LYS A 520 7.74 -20.55 -6.56
C LYS A 520 7.98 -22.04 -6.23
N ALA A 521 7.06 -22.69 -5.53
CA ALA A 521 7.19 -24.10 -5.14
C ALA A 521 7.13 -25.07 -6.32
N PHE A 522 6.39 -24.69 -7.37
CA PHE A 522 6.19 -25.52 -8.57
C PHE A 522 6.92 -24.95 -9.80
N ASP A 523 8.04 -24.24 -9.64
CA ASP A 523 8.93 -23.74 -10.69
C ASP A 523 8.24 -22.84 -11.72
N ASN A 524 7.17 -22.12 -11.34
CA ASN A 524 6.31 -21.34 -12.22
C ASN A 524 5.74 -22.15 -13.41
N ASP A 525 5.44 -23.41 -13.18
CA ASP A 525 4.87 -24.33 -14.16
C ASP A 525 3.40 -24.60 -13.83
N PHE A 526 2.50 -24.12 -14.69
CA PHE A 526 1.06 -24.29 -14.51
C PHE A 526 0.62 -25.75 -14.57
N GLU A 527 1.19 -26.55 -15.44
CA GLU A 527 0.82 -27.97 -15.56
C GLU A 527 1.24 -28.77 -14.32
N LYS A 528 2.38 -28.43 -13.71
CA LYS A 528 2.77 -29.00 -12.40
C LYS A 528 1.77 -28.64 -11.32
N ILE A 529 1.36 -27.37 -11.22
CA ILE A 529 0.36 -26.91 -10.24
C ILE A 529 -0.98 -27.61 -10.45
N LYS A 530 -1.43 -27.71 -11.70
CA LYS A 530 -2.71 -28.33 -12.06
C LYS A 530 -2.77 -29.82 -11.73
N SER A 531 -1.65 -30.52 -11.85
CA SER A 531 -1.55 -31.97 -11.67
C SER A 531 -1.06 -32.41 -10.28
N ALA A 532 -0.62 -31.48 -9.44
CA ALA A 532 -0.09 -31.77 -8.11
C ALA A 532 -1.14 -32.38 -7.16
N THR A 533 -0.66 -33.25 -6.29
CA THR A 533 -1.48 -33.90 -5.28
C THR A 533 -1.73 -33.02 -4.06
N ARG A 534 -2.68 -33.43 -3.21
CA ARG A 534 -2.98 -32.75 -1.95
C ARG A 534 -1.76 -32.68 -1.03
N GLU A 535 -1.02 -33.78 -0.96
CA GLU A 535 0.17 -33.92 -0.14
C GLU A 535 1.28 -32.97 -0.61
N GLU A 536 1.52 -32.87 -1.92
CA GLU A 536 2.50 -31.96 -2.50
C GLU A 536 2.14 -30.49 -2.20
N PHE A 537 0.86 -30.10 -2.23
CA PHE A 537 0.44 -28.76 -1.82
C PHE A 537 0.62 -28.53 -0.33
N ALA A 538 0.27 -29.50 0.53
CA ALA A 538 0.39 -29.38 1.97
C ALA A 538 1.87 -29.29 2.46
N ASP A 539 2.82 -29.83 1.69
CA ASP A 539 4.25 -29.72 1.95
C ASP A 539 4.84 -28.33 1.64
N VAL A 540 4.08 -27.46 0.94
CA VAL A 540 4.50 -26.09 0.65
C VAL A 540 4.35 -25.21 1.90
N ASP A 541 5.43 -24.59 2.34
CA ASP A 541 5.40 -23.69 3.50
C ASP A 541 4.42 -22.53 3.28
N GLY A 542 3.46 -22.37 4.18
CA GLY A 542 2.38 -21.39 4.08
C GLY A 542 1.09 -21.89 3.40
N ILE A 543 1.08 -23.12 2.86
CA ILE A 543 -0.12 -23.75 2.29
C ILE A 543 -0.55 -24.88 3.24
N GLY A 544 -1.55 -24.60 4.08
CA GLY A 544 -2.13 -25.61 4.97
C GLY A 544 -3.11 -26.55 4.26
N GLU A 545 -3.54 -27.60 4.95
CA GLU A 545 -4.45 -28.64 4.42
C GLU A 545 -5.73 -28.06 3.79
N VAL A 546 -6.34 -27.03 4.38
CA VAL A 546 -7.56 -26.38 3.87
C VAL A 546 -7.33 -25.72 2.51
N LEU A 547 -6.17 -25.10 2.31
CA LEU A 547 -5.82 -24.49 1.02
C LEU A 547 -5.50 -25.56 -0.02
N ALA A 548 -4.78 -26.60 0.37
CA ALA A 548 -4.48 -27.76 -0.47
C ALA A 548 -5.79 -28.43 -0.97
N ASP A 549 -6.74 -28.70 -0.07
CA ASP A 549 -8.06 -29.24 -0.42
C ASP A 549 -8.81 -28.30 -1.40
N GLY A 550 -8.72 -26.98 -1.19
CA GLY A 550 -9.33 -25.98 -2.07
C GLY A 550 -8.77 -25.99 -3.49
N ILE A 551 -7.43 -26.13 -3.63
CA ILE A 551 -6.75 -26.20 -4.94
C ILE A 551 -7.12 -27.48 -5.67
N VAL A 552 -6.99 -28.63 -5.00
CA VAL A 552 -7.34 -29.94 -5.59
C VAL A 552 -8.81 -29.97 -6.01
N SER A 553 -9.72 -29.50 -5.16
CA SER A 553 -11.14 -29.41 -5.48
C SER A 553 -11.43 -28.54 -6.70
N TYR A 554 -10.68 -27.43 -6.87
CA TYR A 554 -10.83 -26.54 -8.02
C TYR A 554 -10.48 -27.25 -9.33
N PHE A 555 -9.32 -27.91 -9.40
CA PHE A 555 -8.85 -28.59 -10.62
C PHE A 555 -9.49 -29.96 -10.87
N SER A 556 -10.12 -30.56 -9.85
CA SER A 556 -10.94 -31.77 -10.01
C SER A 556 -12.33 -31.49 -10.60
N ASP A 557 -12.77 -30.24 -10.59
CA ASP A 557 -14.01 -29.80 -11.25
C ASP A 557 -13.70 -29.58 -12.74
N GLU A 558 -14.19 -30.48 -13.61
CA GLU A 558 -13.90 -30.45 -15.04
C GLU A 558 -14.22 -29.10 -15.69
N LYS A 559 -15.36 -28.47 -15.32
CA LYS A 559 -15.76 -27.17 -15.87
C LYS A 559 -14.80 -26.05 -15.48
N LYS A 560 -14.37 -26.03 -14.22
CA LYS A 560 -13.43 -25.02 -13.73
C LYS A 560 -12.04 -25.23 -14.33
N ALA A 561 -11.58 -26.48 -14.36
CA ALA A 561 -10.29 -26.82 -14.94
C ALA A 561 -10.22 -26.47 -16.44
N GLN A 562 -11.29 -26.77 -17.20
CA GLN A 562 -11.40 -26.40 -18.59
C GLN A 562 -11.43 -24.89 -18.79
N ASN A 563 -12.23 -24.15 -18.02
CA ASN A 563 -12.32 -22.69 -18.12
C ASN A 563 -10.98 -22.02 -17.78
N ALA A 564 -10.25 -22.55 -16.79
CA ALA A 564 -8.90 -22.10 -16.46
C ALA A 564 -7.94 -22.37 -17.62
N GLN A 565 -7.97 -23.56 -18.21
CA GLN A 565 -7.11 -23.93 -19.33
C GLN A 565 -7.37 -23.05 -20.56
N GLU A 566 -8.63 -22.85 -20.94
CA GLU A 566 -9.01 -21.98 -22.06
C GLU A 566 -8.56 -20.53 -21.86
N LEU A 567 -8.61 -20.01 -20.61
CA LEU A 567 -8.07 -18.70 -20.28
C LEU A 567 -6.55 -18.69 -20.41
N TYR A 568 -5.85 -19.71 -19.87
CA TYR A 568 -4.40 -19.80 -19.94
C TYR A 568 -3.87 -19.71 -21.38
N GLU A 569 -4.58 -20.34 -22.33
CA GLU A 569 -4.25 -20.34 -23.75
C GLU A 569 -4.42 -18.97 -24.44
N GLN A 570 -5.19 -18.03 -23.83
CA GLN A 570 -5.33 -16.66 -24.34
C GLN A 570 -4.21 -15.72 -23.83
N LEU A 571 -3.41 -16.17 -22.86
CA LEU A 571 -2.46 -15.33 -22.14
C LEU A 571 -1.02 -15.65 -22.51
N HIS A 572 -0.19 -14.64 -22.50
CA HIS A 572 1.26 -14.75 -22.58
C HIS A 572 1.81 -14.66 -21.14
N ILE A 573 2.05 -15.84 -20.53
CA ILE A 573 2.60 -15.88 -19.17
C ILE A 573 4.09 -15.61 -19.23
N GLU A 574 4.50 -14.48 -18.68
CA GLU A 574 5.91 -14.11 -18.52
C GLU A 574 6.58 -15.14 -17.61
N LYS A 575 7.63 -15.77 -18.10
CA LYS A 575 8.51 -16.57 -17.24
C LYS A 575 9.35 -15.60 -16.43
N PRO A 576 9.48 -15.80 -15.10
CA PRO A 576 10.43 -15.01 -14.33
C PRO A 576 11.79 -15.09 -15.04
N GLU A 577 12.48 -13.97 -15.17
CA GLU A 577 13.86 -13.99 -15.62
C GLU A 577 14.60 -15.03 -14.80
N GLN A 578 15.08 -16.09 -15.44
CA GLN A 578 16.04 -16.97 -14.80
C GLN A 578 17.26 -16.10 -14.59
N ASN A 579 17.46 -15.70 -13.32
CA ASN A 579 18.74 -15.13 -12.93
C ASN A 579 19.78 -16.21 -13.28
N ASP A 580 20.62 -15.94 -14.26
CA ASP A 580 21.79 -16.75 -14.63
C ASP A 580 22.86 -16.76 -13.51
N ASN A 581 22.45 -16.56 -12.27
CA ASN A 581 23.34 -16.72 -11.13
C ASN A 581 23.70 -18.19 -11.00
N GLU A 582 24.99 -18.49 -11.09
CA GLU A 582 25.51 -19.83 -10.84
C GLU A 582 24.90 -20.39 -9.56
N GLN A 583 24.36 -21.61 -9.63
CA GLN A 583 23.67 -22.27 -8.50
C GLN A 583 24.69 -22.82 -7.48
N ILE A 584 25.60 -21.93 -7.03
CA ILE A 584 26.75 -22.26 -6.16
C ILE A 584 26.35 -22.81 -4.79
N PHE A 585 25.13 -22.52 -4.35
CA PHE A 585 24.60 -22.99 -3.06
C PHE A 585 23.59 -24.13 -3.18
N ALA A 586 23.50 -24.78 -4.34
CA ALA A 586 22.58 -25.89 -4.55
C ALA A 586 22.80 -27.01 -3.51
N GLY A 587 21.73 -27.40 -2.81
CA GLY A 587 21.78 -28.42 -1.75
C GLY A 587 22.33 -27.94 -0.39
N MET A 588 22.73 -26.68 -0.25
CA MET A 588 23.21 -26.13 1.02
C MET A 588 22.05 -25.46 1.79
N THR A 589 22.07 -25.63 3.11
CA THR A 589 21.13 -24.99 4.03
C THR A 589 21.86 -24.01 4.94
N PHE A 590 21.42 -22.78 4.92
CA PHE A 590 21.95 -21.68 5.74
C PHE A 590 20.98 -21.33 6.86
N VAL A 591 21.50 -20.83 7.96
CA VAL A 591 20.73 -20.16 9.01
C VAL A 591 21.33 -18.78 9.22
N ILE A 592 20.49 -17.74 9.29
CA ILE A 592 20.95 -16.36 9.48
C ILE A 592 20.53 -15.89 10.87
N THR A 593 21.46 -15.26 11.61
CA THR A 593 21.19 -14.69 12.93
C THR A 593 22.06 -13.45 13.16
N GLY A 594 21.70 -12.63 14.15
CA GLY A 594 22.44 -11.38 14.42
C GLY A 594 22.11 -10.27 13.41
N ASN A 595 22.88 -9.20 13.46
CA ASN A 595 22.76 -8.06 12.53
C ASN A 595 23.58 -8.32 11.26
N VAL A 596 23.10 -7.85 10.14
CA VAL A 596 23.82 -7.80 8.86
C VAL A 596 24.20 -6.34 8.58
N TYR A 597 25.32 -6.11 7.91
CA TYR A 597 25.91 -4.80 7.70
C TYR A 597 26.07 -4.45 6.21
N HIS A 598 26.30 -5.43 5.35
CA HIS A 598 26.45 -5.26 3.89
C HIS A 598 25.12 -5.39 3.15
N TYR A 599 24.13 -6.03 3.76
CA TYR A 599 22.78 -6.16 3.23
C TYR A 599 21.79 -5.35 4.08
N ALA A 600 20.76 -4.84 3.49
CA ALA A 600 19.77 -4.02 4.19
C ALA A 600 19.08 -4.78 5.34
N ASN A 601 18.95 -6.10 5.20
CA ASN A 601 18.39 -6.98 6.23
C ASN A 601 18.66 -8.47 5.92
N ARG A 602 18.35 -9.35 6.89
CA ARG A 602 18.52 -10.80 6.74
C ARG A 602 17.68 -11.42 5.61
N ASN A 603 16.57 -10.79 5.19
CA ASN A 603 15.77 -11.31 4.09
C ASN A 603 16.49 -11.12 2.76
N GLU A 604 17.23 -10.02 2.59
CA GLU A 604 18.05 -9.81 1.40
C GLU A 604 19.17 -10.85 1.30
N VAL A 605 19.85 -11.17 2.41
CA VAL A 605 20.81 -12.29 2.46
C VAL A 605 20.13 -13.61 2.11
N LYS A 606 18.92 -13.83 2.62
CA LYS A 606 18.10 -15.00 2.28
C LYS A 606 17.80 -15.05 0.78
N GLU A 607 17.37 -13.94 0.18
CA GLU A 607 17.08 -13.85 -1.26
C GLU A 607 18.34 -14.17 -2.09
N VAL A 608 19.51 -13.64 -1.71
CA VAL A 608 20.78 -13.92 -2.38
C VAL A 608 21.14 -15.39 -2.31
N ILE A 609 20.94 -16.04 -1.16
CA ILE A 609 21.18 -17.48 -0.98
C ILE A 609 20.22 -18.30 -1.86
N GLU A 610 18.92 -17.96 -1.82
CA GLU A 610 17.88 -18.68 -2.55
C GLU A 610 17.99 -18.49 -4.07
N GLN A 611 18.41 -17.31 -4.54
CA GLN A 611 18.70 -17.04 -5.97
C GLN A 611 19.87 -17.89 -6.50
N ARG A 612 20.76 -18.36 -5.61
CA ARG A 612 21.90 -19.22 -5.94
C ARG A 612 21.69 -20.69 -5.55
N GLY A 613 20.43 -21.10 -5.37
CA GLY A 613 20.03 -22.49 -5.14
C GLY A 613 20.15 -22.98 -3.70
N GLY A 614 20.54 -22.11 -2.74
CA GLY A 614 20.61 -22.45 -1.33
C GLY A 614 19.25 -22.39 -0.64
N LYS A 615 19.13 -23.03 0.51
CA LYS A 615 17.94 -22.99 1.38
C LYS A 615 18.25 -22.24 2.68
N VAL A 616 17.32 -21.39 3.14
CA VAL A 616 17.47 -20.71 4.44
C VAL A 616 16.46 -21.25 5.43
N ALA A 617 16.96 -21.77 6.57
CA ALA A 617 16.14 -22.30 7.66
C ALA A 617 16.05 -21.33 8.85
N GLY A 618 14.94 -21.37 9.57
CA GLY A 618 14.70 -20.52 10.75
C GLY A 618 15.49 -20.95 11.99
N SER A 619 15.92 -22.21 12.06
CA SER A 619 16.62 -22.80 13.21
C SER A 619 17.80 -23.69 12.79
N VAL A 620 18.81 -23.77 13.65
CA VAL A 620 20.00 -24.61 13.44
C VAL A 620 19.66 -26.08 13.72
N SER A 621 19.99 -26.96 12.77
CA SER A 621 19.80 -28.41 12.86
C SER A 621 21.00 -29.14 12.24
N SER A 622 21.05 -30.48 12.35
CA SER A 622 22.09 -31.31 11.71
C SER A 622 22.11 -31.19 10.16
N LYS A 623 21.07 -30.59 9.54
CA LYS A 623 21.00 -30.34 8.11
C LYS A 623 21.53 -28.95 7.72
N THR A 624 21.92 -28.11 8.68
CA THR A 624 22.45 -26.76 8.44
C THR A 624 23.91 -26.86 8.04
N ASN A 625 24.29 -26.25 6.91
CA ASN A 625 25.68 -26.22 6.43
C ASN A 625 26.43 -25.03 7.02
N TYR A 626 25.80 -23.85 7.13
CA TYR A 626 26.42 -22.64 7.65
C TYR A 626 25.45 -21.85 8.52
N LEU A 627 25.99 -21.26 9.61
CA LEU A 627 25.30 -20.19 10.36
C LEU A 627 25.96 -18.84 10.03
N ILE A 628 25.23 -17.94 9.40
CA ILE A 628 25.69 -16.58 9.13
C ILE A 628 25.42 -15.71 10.36
N ASN A 629 26.50 -15.19 10.96
CA ASN A 629 26.43 -14.27 12.09
C ASN A 629 27.71 -13.46 12.21
N ASN A 630 27.62 -12.14 12.08
CA ASN A 630 28.76 -11.22 12.22
C ASN A 630 29.37 -11.23 13.64
N ASP A 631 28.61 -11.59 14.68
CA ASP A 631 29.12 -11.87 16.01
C ASP A 631 29.35 -13.38 16.19
N VAL A 632 30.47 -13.86 15.67
CA VAL A 632 30.88 -15.28 15.77
C VAL A 632 31.06 -15.74 17.24
N ALA A 633 31.40 -14.79 18.13
CA ALA A 633 31.56 -15.06 19.58
C ALA A 633 30.23 -15.06 20.35
N SER A 634 29.12 -14.70 19.71
CA SER A 634 27.78 -14.58 20.31
C SER A 634 27.42 -15.83 21.16
N THR A 635 26.80 -15.58 22.32
CA THR A 635 26.26 -16.61 23.20
C THR A 635 24.79 -16.94 22.90
N SER A 636 24.25 -16.48 21.75
CA SER A 636 22.87 -16.76 21.35
C SER A 636 22.58 -18.26 21.22
N GLY A 637 21.31 -18.63 21.38
CA GLY A 637 20.89 -20.04 21.29
C GLY A 637 21.28 -20.69 19.95
N LYS A 638 21.24 -19.96 18.84
CA LYS A 638 21.64 -20.46 17.52
C LYS A 638 23.15 -20.67 17.43
N ASN A 639 23.97 -19.75 17.96
CA ASN A 639 25.42 -19.89 17.98
C ASN A 639 25.84 -21.08 18.87
N LYS A 640 25.24 -21.26 20.05
CA LYS A 640 25.49 -22.42 20.91
C LYS A 640 25.17 -23.72 20.19
N LYS A 641 24.00 -23.79 19.55
CA LYS A 641 23.53 -24.95 18.81
C LYS A 641 24.43 -25.29 17.62
N ALA A 642 24.91 -24.27 16.89
CA ALA A 642 25.84 -24.47 15.79
C ALA A 642 27.17 -25.03 16.28
N LYS A 643 27.72 -24.50 17.37
CA LYS A 643 28.95 -25.03 18.02
C LYS A 643 28.78 -26.46 18.51
N GLU A 644 27.66 -26.81 19.14
CA GLU A 644 27.32 -28.16 19.58
C GLU A 644 27.28 -29.17 18.42
N LEU A 645 26.76 -28.73 17.26
CA LEU A 645 26.61 -29.59 16.07
C LEU A 645 27.81 -29.51 15.12
N GLY A 646 28.87 -28.76 15.47
CA GLY A 646 30.06 -28.60 14.63
C GLY A 646 29.79 -27.83 13.32
N ILE A 647 28.73 -26.98 13.27
CA ILE A 647 28.36 -26.23 12.09
C ILE A 647 29.21 -24.94 12.04
N PRO A 648 29.84 -24.64 10.88
CA PRO A 648 30.62 -23.43 10.71
C PRO A 648 29.76 -22.18 10.92
N ILE A 649 30.25 -21.23 11.73
CA ILE A 649 29.68 -19.90 11.91
C ILE A 649 30.56 -18.97 11.08
N ILE A 650 29.97 -18.35 10.07
CA ILE A 650 30.63 -17.46 9.13
C ILE A 650 30.13 -16.04 9.30
N SER A 651 30.98 -15.06 9.04
CA SER A 651 30.60 -13.65 8.96
C SER A 651 29.88 -13.36 7.64
N GLU A 652 29.30 -12.18 7.53
CA GLU A 652 28.72 -11.67 6.27
C GLU A 652 29.81 -11.46 5.20
N ASP A 653 31.03 -11.05 5.61
CA ASP A 653 32.17 -10.93 4.70
C ASP A 653 32.60 -12.30 4.14
N ASP A 654 32.64 -13.34 4.99
CA ASP A 654 32.90 -14.71 4.54
C ASP A 654 31.82 -15.20 3.57
N PHE A 655 30.57 -14.90 3.86
CA PHE A 655 29.45 -15.21 2.96
C PHE A 655 29.57 -14.51 1.62
N ILE A 656 29.91 -13.21 1.60
CA ILE A 656 30.14 -12.43 0.36
C ILE A 656 31.29 -13.04 -0.43
N ALA A 657 32.37 -13.45 0.23
CA ALA A 657 33.49 -14.13 -0.42
C ALA A 657 33.09 -15.48 -1.07
N MET A 658 32.02 -16.14 -0.59
CA MET A 658 31.47 -17.34 -1.22
C MET A 658 30.63 -17.03 -2.48
N LEU A 659 30.29 -15.76 -2.74
CA LEU A 659 29.51 -15.33 -3.91
C LEU A 659 30.41 -15.03 -5.12
N SER A 660 31.72 -14.87 -4.89
CA SER A 660 32.74 -14.67 -5.92
C SER A 660 33.25 -16.08 -6.34
#